data_cbbb7babc76e358198fd87398104f290
#
_entry.id   cbbb7babc76e358198fd87398104f290
#
_cell.length_a   1.000
_cell.length_b   1.000
_cell.length_c   1.000
_cell.angle_alpha   90.00
_cell.angle_beta   90.00
_cell.angle_gamma   90.00
#
_symmetry.space_group_name_H-M   'P 1'
#
loop_
_entity.id
_entity.type
_entity.pdbx_description
1 polymer ?
#
loop_
_entity_poly.entity_id
_entity_poly.type
_entity_poly.pdbx_seq_one_letter_code
_entity_poly.pdbx_strand_id
1 'polypeptide(L)'
;MTTATATESTPTHHLTLSDGTTTYGLVLVDSNGLDNPRAITKQALQRTSLKTAQGTTEYADLEEPFISIIQKDWSGGRGQEDFEDDRSRFMDSKHAMTWFDGQIMIGPQSYYASGHRSLNQSLPGNLGWEAHTASKRYFANKFTPTANYTAANIYIWLRRPNYNSIIYSVGLYTDSAGEPGSVISGATGAITDSDISDHSYDSGLVGFGLGTPAALTSGTTYWVVVFNALEFPEVGGNPTRTNGLASADGTTWVASSQDMYSRVTDAGIEAEFKFFEYKKALYAITFPDDGTASKLYLNGDRGAADSNSGDKSKLNDATKSWTTNEWANAVAIITRGTGAEERLPWRTISSNTATALTVAPNWNVAHDTTTEYVIVGTSKWQEITGHGLTVPVTDVLVSKDKILFAQGDYLSTASPVDMRRARFYNNAGTWTAAYASEGSKARWLAQTWDPVDGLVVWRGLNDEGTGEIAVAKGIATTYSAGSISFGADIEIGNDRDELITGLENYGSPETLWILTTSGIWRIVNDVAERVPIREMNAVRSELNGHAHLVHGVYLYFSLLHSVERYYDNNLDDMGPSRDAGLPSERQGPVSAFVGYPGIFFASIDAGQSKKSSTLVWNQRGWHEVYRAHFEDAFAYKAKRIRNLYIQPIPGAAVDRLWYSEGADIAYMNLPSNTFNPSHDENFRFHHEGHVITSWMYAGLQDVQKLFKSMKIFAEGLSAGNQIVQIDYQTDNLVSG
;
A
#
# COMPACT_ATOMS: atom_id res chain seq x y z
N MET A 1 41.42 -30.14 8.48
CA MET A 1 39.98 -30.01 8.70
C MET A 1 39.73 -30.43 10.14
N THR A 2 39.34 -29.48 10.98
CA THR A 2 39.14 -29.74 12.42
C THR A 2 37.83 -30.49 12.60
N THR A 3 37.86 -31.63 13.25
CA THR A 3 36.64 -32.43 13.51
C THR A 3 36.04 -31.98 14.81
N ALA A 4 34.80 -31.56 14.78
CA ALA A 4 34.03 -31.23 16.00
C ALA A 4 33.35 -32.49 16.51
N THR A 5 33.59 -32.84 17.78
CA THR A 5 32.95 -33.98 18.43
C THR A 5 32.12 -33.49 19.59
N ALA A 6 30.83 -33.81 19.57
CA ALA A 6 29.96 -33.57 20.72
C ALA A 6 30.25 -34.61 21.82
N THR A 7 30.43 -34.15 23.04
CA THR A 7 30.65 -35.01 24.22
C THR A 7 29.38 -35.08 25.06
N GLU A 8 28.93 -36.31 25.37
CA GLU A 8 27.66 -36.57 26.05
C GLU A 8 27.68 -36.48 27.59
N SER A 9 28.80 -36.30 28.24
CA SER A 9 28.88 -36.30 29.71
C SER A 9 29.47 -35.07 30.30
N THR A 10 28.64 -34.39 31.03
CA THR A 10 28.97 -33.27 31.91
C THR A 10 30.33 -32.70 31.88
N PRO A 11 30.55 -31.98 31.04
CA PRO A 11 31.84 -31.40 30.93
C PRO A 11 31.76 -29.92 31.02
N THR A 12 32.83 -29.39 31.22
CA THR A 12 33.00 -27.96 31.20
C THR A 12 32.69 -27.31 29.83
N HIS A 13 32.36 -28.13 28.83
CA HIS A 13 32.04 -27.61 27.47
C HIS A 13 31.17 -28.59 26.67
N HIS A 14 30.35 -28.03 25.76
CA HIS A 14 29.40 -28.77 24.93
C HIS A 14 29.98 -29.29 23.63
N LEU A 15 31.02 -28.66 23.13
CA LEU A 15 31.72 -29.06 21.91
C LEU A 15 33.22 -29.10 22.14
N THR A 16 33.84 -30.12 21.59
CA THR A 16 35.29 -30.24 21.60
C THR A 16 35.79 -30.20 20.16
N LEU A 17 36.67 -29.29 19.86
CA LEU A 17 37.37 -29.20 18.58
C LEU A 17 38.78 -29.73 18.77
N SER A 18 39.25 -30.60 17.88
CA SER A 18 40.60 -31.11 17.89
C SER A 18 41.24 -30.99 16.52
N ASP A 19 42.45 -30.51 16.44
CA ASP A 19 43.28 -30.49 15.23
C ASP A 19 44.26 -31.70 15.18
N GLY A 20 44.09 -32.64 16.06
CA GLY A 20 44.92 -33.82 16.21
C GLY A 20 46.06 -33.68 17.24
N THR A 21 46.42 -32.47 17.59
CA THR A 21 47.47 -32.16 18.59
C THR A 21 46.92 -31.33 19.76
N THR A 22 45.92 -30.54 19.51
CA THR A 22 45.33 -29.62 20.47
C THR A 22 43.80 -29.79 20.53
N THR A 23 43.28 -29.77 21.76
CA THR A 23 41.85 -29.87 21.99
C THR A 23 41.30 -28.56 22.54
N TYR A 24 40.25 -28.05 21.94
CA TYR A 24 39.56 -26.81 22.33
C TYR A 24 38.14 -27.13 22.78
N GLY A 25 37.80 -26.65 23.97
CA GLY A 25 36.43 -26.78 24.49
C GLY A 25 35.60 -25.53 24.22
N LEU A 26 34.40 -25.73 23.76
CA LEU A 26 33.41 -24.68 23.51
C LEU A 26 32.22 -24.84 24.45
N VAL A 27 31.94 -23.83 25.24
CA VAL A 27 30.77 -23.83 26.14
C VAL A 27 29.68 -22.95 25.55
N LEU A 28 28.49 -23.51 25.46
CA LEU A 28 27.29 -22.84 25.00
C LEU A 28 26.38 -22.63 26.21
N VAL A 29 26.19 -21.39 26.63
CA VAL A 29 25.29 -21.02 27.73
C VAL A 29 24.30 -19.95 27.26
N ASP A 30 23.11 -19.99 27.82
CA ASP A 30 22.13 -18.94 27.58
C ASP A 30 22.34 -17.75 28.53
N SER A 31 21.58 -16.68 28.36
CA SER A 31 21.62 -15.49 29.19
C SER A 31 21.26 -15.73 30.66
N ASN A 32 20.64 -16.86 30.96
CA ASN A 32 20.21 -17.24 32.31
C ASN A 32 21.13 -18.28 32.94
N GLY A 33 22.22 -18.66 32.27
CA GLY A 33 23.11 -19.71 32.72
C GLY A 33 22.56 -21.12 32.59
N LEU A 34 21.46 -21.30 31.89
CA LEU A 34 20.88 -22.59 31.57
C LEU A 34 21.40 -23.08 30.22
N ASP A 35 21.60 -24.37 30.08
CA ASP A 35 21.99 -25.01 28.82
C ASP A 35 20.87 -24.91 27.80
N ASN A 36 20.75 -23.78 27.16
CA ASN A 36 19.78 -23.56 26.12
C ASN A 36 20.51 -23.36 24.76
N PRO A 37 20.37 -24.31 23.83
CA PRO A 37 21.05 -24.21 22.53
C PRO A 37 20.57 -23.03 21.67
N ARG A 38 19.53 -22.31 22.09
CA ARG A 38 18.97 -21.17 21.35
C ARG A 38 19.65 -19.85 21.60
N ALA A 39 20.46 -19.72 22.65
CA ALA A 39 21.15 -18.47 22.96
C ALA A 39 22.60 -18.74 23.29
N ILE A 40 23.50 -18.32 22.40
CA ILE A 40 24.94 -18.32 22.66
C ILE A 40 25.30 -16.93 23.19
N THR A 41 25.43 -16.82 24.52
CA THR A 41 25.76 -15.54 25.15
C THR A 41 27.23 -15.38 25.44
N LYS A 42 27.95 -16.49 25.60
CA LYS A 42 29.40 -16.49 25.84
C LYS A 42 30.03 -17.77 25.32
N GLN A 43 31.15 -17.65 24.64
CA GLN A 43 31.99 -18.77 24.26
C GLN A 43 33.36 -18.61 24.90
N ALA A 44 33.79 -19.62 25.60
CA ALA A 44 35.16 -19.70 26.09
C ALA A 44 35.95 -20.72 25.28
N LEU A 45 37.00 -20.30 24.63
CA LEU A 45 37.93 -21.17 23.95
C LEU A 45 39.13 -21.42 24.83
N GLN A 46 39.28 -22.61 25.34
CA GLN A 46 40.49 -22.99 26.10
C GLN A 46 41.59 -23.46 25.15
N ARG A 47 42.69 -22.77 25.14
CA ARG A 47 43.89 -23.15 24.38
C ARG A 47 44.87 -23.85 25.31
N THR A 48 44.84 -25.16 25.31
CA THR A 48 45.74 -25.93 26.15
C THR A 48 47.18 -25.99 25.60
N SER A 49 47.38 -25.77 24.30
CA SER A 49 48.71 -25.80 23.68
C SER A 49 49.63 -24.66 24.10
N LEU A 50 49.11 -23.48 24.40
CA LEU A 50 49.92 -22.36 24.88
C LEU A 50 50.48 -22.58 26.30
N LYS A 51 49.74 -23.35 27.08
CA LYS A 51 50.12 -23.73 28.41
C LYS A 51 51.34 -24.65 28.42
N THR A 52 51.47 -25.50 27.44
CA THR A 52 52.55 -26.51 27.36
C THR A 52 53.83 -25.94 26.77
N ALA A 53 53.74 -24.99 25.85
CA ALA A 53 54.91 -24.48 25.12
C ALA A 53 55.85 -23.56 25.99
N GLN A 54 55.31 -22.98 27.06
CA GLN A 54 56.08 -22.05 27.88
C GLN A 54 56.13 -22.40 29.37
N GLY A 55 55.52 -23.49 29.78
CA GLY A 55 55.56 -23.88 31.21
C GLY A 55 54.88 -22.91 32.16
N THR A 56 54.16 -21.92 31.64
CA THR A 56 53.47 -20.91 32.44
C THR A 56 51.97 -21.11 32.37
N THR A 57 51.29 -20.91 33.46
CA THR A 57 49.82 -21.01 33.57
C THR A 57 49.11 -19.77 33.10
N GLU A 58 49.82 -18.72 32.74
CA GLU A 58 49.26 -17.39 32.46
C GLU A 58 48.40 -17.34 31.19
N TYR A 59 48.63 -18.25 30.25
CA TYR A 59 47.86 -18.30 29.02
C TYR A 59 46.73 -19.33 29.04
N ALA A 60 46.59 -20.06 30.12
CA ALA A 60 45.55 -21.08 30.22
C ALA A 60 44.15 -20.48 30.38
N ASP A 61 44.09 -19.30 30.92
CA ASP A 61 42.87 -18.60 31.27
C ASP A 61 42.56 -17.45 30.29
N LEU A 62 43.19 -17.41 29.12
CA LEU A 62 42.82 -16.50 28.07
C LEU A 62 41.46 -16.95 27.53
N GLU A 63 40.45 -16.61 28.26
CA GLU A 63 39.10 -16.51 27.73
C GLU A 63 39.12 -15.39 26.70
N GLU A 64 39.02 -15.71 25.41
CA GLU A 64 38.67 -14.71 24.40
C GLU A 64 37.13 -14.62 24.43
N PRO A 65 36.56 -13.63 25.10
CA PRO A 65 35.09 -13.50 25.11
C PRO A 65 34.64 -13.11 23.72
N PHE A 66 33.93 -14.01 23.07
CA PHE A 66 33.15 -13.64 21.91
C PHE A 66 31.86 -12.93 22.38
N ILE A 67 31.71 -11.70 21.97
CA ILE A 67 30.51 -10.95 22.26
C ILE A 67 29.49 -11.35 21.22
N SER A 68 28.36 -11.90 21.65
CA SER A 68 27.21 -12.13 20.78
C SER A 68 26.34 -10.89 20.79
N ILE A 69 26.13 -10.30 19.63
CA ILE A 69 25.14 -9.24 19.42
C ILE A 69 23.88 -9.93 18.93
N ILE A 70 22.80 -9.81 19.67
CA ILE A 70 21.52 -10.42 19.34
C ILE A 70 20.50 -9.32 19.16
N GLN A 71 19.92 -9.24 17.96
CA GLN A 71 18.75 -8.44 17.68
C GLN A 71 17.59 -9.41 17.39
N LYS A 72 16.57 -9.39 18.22
CA LYS A 72 15.40 -10.26 18.15
C LYS A 72 14.07 -9.52 18.30
N ASP A 73 14.12 -8.23 18.52
CA ASP A 73 12.96 -7.33 18.52
C ASP A 73 13.19 -6.26 17.47
N TRP A 74 12.16 -5.97 16.68
CA TRP A 74 12.19 -5.00 15.59
C TRP A 74 11.02 -4.02 15.72
N SER A 75 10.26 -4.16 16.80
CA SER A 75 8.99 -3.45 17.01
C SER A 75 9.16 -1.96 17.27
N GLY A 76 10.37 -1.49 17.58
CA GLY A 76 10.71 -0.07 17.70
C GLY A 76 10.70 0.69 16.38
N GLY A 77 10.67 -0.02 15.26
CA GLY A 77 10.51 0.57 13.94
C GLY A 77 11.81 1.07 13.31
N ARG A 78 11.64 1.73 12.18
CA ARG A 78 12.70 2.24 11.34
C ARG A 78 13.23 3.61 11.77
N GLY A 79 14.32 4.03 11.17
CA GLY A 79 14.85 5.38 11.28
C GLY A 79 15.99 5.54 12.29
N GLN A 80 16.66 4.44 12.65
CA GLN A 80 17.82 4.48 13.52
C GLN A 80 19.06 3.95 12.80
N GLU A 81 20.13 4.74 12.80
CA GLU A 81 21.42 4.37 12.23
C GLU A 81 22.26 3.56 13.22
N ASP A 82 22.34 3.99 14.47
CA ASP A 82 23.15 3.38 15.50
C ASP A 82 22.39 2.35 16.36
N PHE A 83 22.90 1.14 16.43
CA PHE A 83 22.30 0.03 17.17
C PHE A 83 22.32 0.23 18.71
N GLU A 84 23.28 0.99 19.22
CA GLU A 84 23.47 1.18 20.66
C GLU A 84 22.35 2.00 21.31
N ASP A 85 21.68 2.85 20.53
CA ASP A 85 20.61 3.71 21.04
C ASP A 85 19.35 2.92 21.38
N ASP A 86 18.89 2.08 20.47
CA ASP A 86 17.74 1.21 20.70
C ASP A 86 17.84 -0.10 19.88
N ARG A 87 17.97 -1.21 20.59
CA ARG A 87 18.12 -2.54 19.98
C ARG A 87 16.82 -3.11 19.39
N SER A 88 15.70 -2.43 19.56
CA SER A 88 14.44 -2.79 18.94
C SER A 88 14.21 -2.11 17.59
N ARG A 89 15.11 -1.21 17.19
CA ARG A 89 14.99 -0.41 15.96
C ARG A 89 15.95 -0.88 14.86
N PHE A 90 15.74 -0.39 13.66
CA PHE A 90 16.53 -0.71 12.47
C PHE A 90 16.62 0.51 11.53
N MET A 91 17.58 0.49 10.62
CA MET A 91 17.82 1.61 9.72
C MET A 91 16.75 1.75 8.66
N ASP A 92 16.43 0.67 7.93
CA ASP A 92 15.49 0.70 6.82
C ASP A 92 14.84 -0.65 6.54
N SER A 93 13.70 -0.63 5.83
CA SER A 93 13.02 -1.82 5.36
C SER A 93 12.27 -1.55 4.05
N LYS A 94 12.01 -2.60 3.28
CA LYS A 94 11.19 -2.59 2.08
C LYS A 94 10.31 -3.84 2.09
N HIS A 95 9.01 -3.68 1.89
CA HIS A 95 8.03 -4.77 1.84
C HIS A 95 8.20 -5.77 2.99
N ALA A 96 8.37 -5.27 4.21
CA ALA A 96 8.63 -6.09 5.38
C ALA A 96 7.70 -5.72 6.53
N MET A 97 7.16 -6.73 7.18
CA MET A 97 6.38 -6.60 8.41
C MET A 97 7.31 -6.90 9.58
N THR A 98 7.74 -5.84 10.27
CA THR A 98 8.72 -5.89 11.35
C THR A 98 8.13 -5.53 12.71
N TRP A 99 6.81 -5.30 12.79
CA TRP A 99 6.13 -4.89 14.02
C TRP A 99 5.68 -6.05 14.90
N PHE A 100 5.84 -7.28 14.44
CA PHE A 100 5.56 -8.47 15.25
C PHE A 100 6.74 -8.76 16.18
N ASP A 101 6.45 -9.06 17.42
CA ASP A 101 7.48 -9.35 18.42
C ASP A 101 8.34 -10.55 18.00
N GLY A 102 9.64 -10.32 17.91
CA GLY A 102 10.62 -11.34 17.59
C GLY A 102 10.64 -11.87 16.15
N GLN A 103 9.88 -11.29 15.23
CA GLN A 103 9.76 -11.80 13.86
C GLN A 103 9.89 -10.70 12.80
N ILE A 104 10.54 -11.04 11.70
CA ILE A 104 10.48 -10.30 10.44
C ILE A 104 9.74 -11.18 9.45
N MET A 105 8.70 -10.66 8.85
CA MET A 105 7.98 -11.32 7.75
C MET A 105 8.01 -10.43 6.52
N ILE A 106 7.94 -11.05 5.34
CA ILE A 106 7.74 -10.31 4.10
C ILE A 106 6.35 -9.65 4.15
N GLY A 107 6.23 -8.45 3.62
CA GLY A 107 5.00 -7.69 3.58
C GLY A 107 3.91 -8.33 2.71
N PRO A 108 2.68 -7.81 2.77
CA PRO A 108 1.57 -8.32 1.95
C PRO A 108 1.82 -8.07 0.47
N GLN A 109 1.35 -9.01 -0.35
CA GLN A 109 1.35 -8.82 -1.79
C GLN A 109 0.37 -7.72 -2.20
N SER A 110 0.82 -6.83 -3.09
CA SER A 110 -0.02 -5.82 -3.72
C SER A 110 -0.69 -6.38 -4.96
N TYR A 111 -1.96 -6.01 -5.17
CA TYR A 111 -2.77 -6.38 -6.32
C TYR A 111 -3.37 -5.14 -6.96
N TYR A 112 -3.33 -5.07 -8.28
CA TYR A 112 -4.01 -4.01 -9.01
C TYR A 112 -5.47 -4.39 -9.29
N ALA A 113 -6.35 -3.44 -9.10
CA ALA A 113 -7.75 -3.58 -9.44
C ALA A 113 -7.97 -3.56 -10.96
N SER A 114 -9.12 -4.05 -11.40
CA SER A 114 -9.53 -4.05 -12.80
C SER A 114 -10.79 -3.21 -13.00
N GLY A 115 -11.07 -2.82 -14.24
CA GLY A 115 -12.30 -2.16 -14.65
C GLY A 115 -12.34 -0.64 -14.53
N HIS A 116 -11.42 -0.03 -13.74
CA HIS A 116 -11.32 1.44 -13.64
C HIS A 116 -10.50 2.06 -14.77
N ARG A 117 -9.64 1.28 -15.43
CA ARG A 117 -8.90 1.67 -16.64
C ARG A 117 -8.64 0.46 -17.53
N SER A 118 -8.29 0.72 -18.79
CA SER A 118 -7.98 -0.34 -19.74
C SER A 118 -6.57 -0.88 -19.52
N LEU A 119 -6.47 -2.16 -19.23
CA LEU A 119 -5.20 -2.85 -19.00
C LEU A 119 -5.28 -4.33 -19.38
N ASN A 120 -4.13 -4.88 -19.76
CA ASN A 120 -3.90 -6.31 -19.83
C ASN A 120 -2.77 -6.69 -18.87
N GLN A 121 -2.95 -7.74 -18.13
CA GLN A 121 -2.01 -8.17 -17.10
C GLN A 121 -1.87 -9.69 -17.10
N SER A 122 -0.64 -10.18 -17.14
CA SER A 122 -0.34 -11.55 -16.74
C SER A 122 -0.32 -11.60 -15.21
N LEU A 123 -1.08 -12.51 -14.60
CA LEU A 123 -1.12 -12.61 -13.14
C LEU A 123 0.19 -13.19 -12.63
N PRO A 124 0.77 -12.63 -11.55
CA PRO A 124 1.90 -13.26 -10.89
C PRO A 124 1.44 -14.59 -10.29
N GLY A 125 2.10 -15.65 -10.72
CA GLY A 125 2.06 -16.93 -10.01
C GLY A 125 3.21 -17.01 -9.02
N ASN A 126 3.80 -18.19 -8.88
CA ASN A 126 5.12 -18.30 -8.27
C ASN A 126 6.09 -17.52 -9.15
N LEU A 127 6.76 -16.51 -8.59
CA LEU A 127 7.72 -15.71 -9.33
C LEU A 127 9.02 -16.52 -9.45
N GLY A 128 9.42 -16.82 -10.66
CA GLY A 128 10.74 -17.35 -11.00
C GLY A 128 11.55 -16.29 -11.73
N TRP A 129 12.86 -16.47 -11.81
CA TRP A 129 13.77 -15.57 -12.49
C TRP A 129 14.44 -16.26 -13.66
N GLU A 130 14.50 -15.61 -14.79
CA GLU A 130 15.24 -16.09 -15.95
C GLU A 130 16.25 -15.04 -16.40
N ALA A 131 17.53 -15.43 -16.43
CA ALA A 131 18.62 -14.53 -16.77
C ALA A 131 18.72 -14.34 -18.29
N HIS A 132 19.03 -13.11 -18.70
CA HIS A 132 19.49 -12.83 -20.05
C HIS A 132 20.87 -13.46 -20.26
N THR A 133 21.04 -14.16 -21.36
CA THR A 133 22.29 -14.81 -21.77
C THR A 133 22.55 -14.52 -23.24
N ALA A 134 23.72 -14.86 -23.74
CA ALA A 134 24.02 -14.74 -25.17
C ALA A 134 23.01 -15.47 -26.10
N SER A 135 22.40 -16.55 -25.58
CA SER A 135 21.37 -17.32 -26.29
C SER A 135 19.93 -16.89 -25.97
N LYS A 136 19.73 -15.96 -25.02
CA LYS A 136 18.42 -15.48 -24.56
C LYS A 136 18.48 -13.97 -24.27
N ARG A 137 18.65 -13.17 -25.32
CA ARG A 137 18.68 -11.70 -25.22
C ARG A 137 17.30 -11.08 -25.26
N TYR A 138 16.32 -11.80 -25.83
CA TYR A 138 14.94 -11.39 -25.95
C TYR A 138 14.06 -12.32 -25.16
N PHE A 139 13.11 -11.76 -24.41
CA PHE A 139 12.00 -12.48 -23.81
C PHE A 139 10.70 -11.90 -24.33
N ALA A 140 9.74 -12.76 -24.62
CA ALA A 140 8.45 -12.36 -25.12
C ALA A 140 7.30 -13.03 -24.36
N ASN A 141 6.23 -12.28 -24.11
CA ASN A 141 5.00 -12.78 -23.54
C ASN A 141 3.79 -12.30 -24.35
N LYS A 142 2.89 -13.23 -24.71
CA LYS A 142 1.71 -12.91 -25.49
C LYS A 142 0.53 -12.51 -24.60
N PHE A 143 -0.32 -11.63 -25.12
CA PHE A 143 -1.58 -11.26 -24.51
C PHE A 143 -2.63 -10.93 -25.58
N THR A 144 -3.89 -11.01 -25.18
CA THR A 144 -5.03 -10.66 -26.05
C THR A 144 -5.90 -9.67 -25.31
N PRO A 145 -6.03 -8.42 -25.79
CA PRO A 145 -6.90 -7.42 -25.19
C PRO A 145 -8.37 -7.87 -25.17
N THR A 146 -9.04 -7.61 -24.06
CA THR A 146 -10.49 -7.88 -23.92
C THR A 146 -11.35 -6.70 -24.39
N ALA A 147 -10.77 -5.53 -24.56
CA ALA A 147 -11.39 -4.30 -25.06
C ALA A 147 -10.42 -3.57 -26.00
N ASN A 148 -10.95 -2.70 -26.87
CA ASN A 148 -10.10 -1.78 -27.64
C ASN A 148 -9.58 -0.70 -26.71
N TYR A 149 -8.26 -0.44 -26.74
CA TYR A 149 -7.66 0.68 -26.04
C TYR A 149 -6.33 1.09 -26.65
N THR A 150 -5.83 2.25 -26.29
CA THR A 150 -4.52 2.75 -26.71
C THR A 150 -3.52 2.48 -25.60
N ALA A 151 -2.61 1.53 -25.82
CA ALA A 151 -1.53 1.22 -24.89
C ALA A 151 -0.51 2.36 -24.86
N ALA A 152 -0.14 2.80 -23.67
CA ALA A 152 0.84 3.86 -23.46
C ALA A 152 2.01 3.40 -22.57
N ASN A 153 1.79 2.41 -21.70
CA ASN A 153 2.82 1.94 -20.80
C ASN A 153 2.90 0.40 -20.79
N ILE A 154 4.11 -0.10 -20.63
CA ILE A 154 4.41 -1.52 -20.39
C ILE A 154 5.13 -1.60 -19.06
N TYR A 155 4.67 -2.46 -18.15
CA TYR A 155 5.33 -2.77 -16.89
C TYR A 155 5.84 -4.20 -16.92
N ILE A 156 7.08 -4.40 -16.48
CA ILE A 156 7.73 -5.70 -16.44
C ILE A 156 8.44 -5.86 -15.11
N TRP A 157 8.42 -7.07 -14.58
CA TRP A 157 9.18 -7.37 -13.39
C TRP A 157 10.63 -7.64 -13.76
N LEU A 158 11.53 -6.79 -13.26
CA LEU A 158 12.96 -6.87 -13.53
C LEU A 158 13.75 -7.01 -12.24
N ARG A 159 14.86 -7.72 -12.30
CA ARG A 159 15.82 -7.84 -11.23
C ARG A 159 17.22 -7.55 -11.75
N ARG A 160 17.99 -6.86 -10.94
CA ARG A 160 19.37 -6.49 -11.23
C ARG A 160 20.30 -7.37 -10.39
N PRO A 161 21.04 -8.28 -11.00
CA PRO A 161 21.97 -9.15 -10.27
C PRO A 161 23.31 -8.50 -9.92
N ASN A 162 23.72 -7.41 -10.57
CA ASN A 162 25.03 -6.74 -10.40
C ASN A 162 24.96 -5.23 -10.67
N TYR A 163 25.96 -4.47 -10.18
CA TYR A 163 26.11 -3.01 -10.34
C TYR A 163 26.56 -2.53 -11.74
N ASN A 164 26.34 -3.27 -12.80
CA ASN A 164 26.73 -2.85 -14.14
C ASN A 164 25.64 -2.03 -14.83
N SER A 165 26.00 -1.00 -15.57
CA SER A 165 25.08 -0.19 -16.35
C SER A 165 24.37 -1.05 -17.41
N ILE A 166 23.07 -1.20 -17.26
CA ILE A 166 22.22 -2.04 -18.10
C ILE A 166 21.16 -1.16 -18.77
N ILE A 167 20.90 -1.42 -20.05
CA ILE A 167 19.81 -0.78 -20.78
C ILE A 167 18.83 -1.86 -21.17
N TYR A 168 17.61 -1.75 -20.66
CA TYR A 168 16.48 -2.54 -21.12
C TYR A 168 15.73 -1.79 -22.21
N SER A 169 15.30 -2.50 -23.22
CA SER A 169 14.35 -2.03 -24.22
C SER A 169 13.13 -2.92 -24.24
N VAL A 170 11.97 -2.34 -24.35
CA VAL A 170 10.69 -3.05 -24.49
C VAL A 170 9.96 -2.60 -25.73
N GLY A 171 9.07 -3.43 -26.25
CA GLY A 171 8.21 -3.07 -27.35
C GLY A 171 6.96 -3.93 -27.44
N LEU A 172 5.94 -3.37 -28.08
CA LEU A 172 4.75 -4.10 -28.50
C LEU A 172 4.93 -4.61 -29.93
N TYR A 173 4.64 -5.88 -30.12
CA TYR A 173 4.77 -6.58 -31.39
C TYR A 173 3.43 -7.19 -31.81
N THR A 174 3.22 -7.26 -33.11
CA THR A 174 2.11 -8.04 -33.70
C THR A 174 2.37 -9.53 -33.54
N ASP A 175 1.32 -10.34 -33.66
CA ASP A 175 1.46 -11.79 -33.74
C ASP A 175 1.76 -12.23 -35.18
N SER A 176 2.72 -13.14 -35.32
CA SER A 176 3.04 -13.81 -36.58
C SER A 176 3.13 -15.32 -36.36
N ALA A 177 2.05 -16.02 -36.66
CA ALA A 177 1.92 -17.46 -36.52
C ALA A 177 2.22 -18.00 -35.09
N GLY A 178 1.90 -17.25 -34.05
CA GLY A 178 2.12 -17.62 -32.67
C GLY A 178 3.47 -17.19 -32.08
N GLU A 179 4.23 -16.39 -32.80
CA GLU A 179 5.49 -15.79 -32.40
C GLU A 179 5.45 -14.27 -32.55
N PRO A 180 6.33 -13.50 -31.87
CA PRO A 180 6.46 -12.07 -32.10
C PRO A 180 6.78 -11.75 -33.56
N GLY A 181 5.93 -10.97 -34.19
CA GLY A 181 6.10 -10.50 -35.57
C GLY A 181 6.87 -9.18 -35.66
N SER A 182 6.26 -8.16 -36.26
CA SER A 182 6.86 -6.83 -36.38
C SER A 182 6.53 -5.97 -35.16
N VAL A 183 7.50 -5.15 -34.75
CA VAL A 183 7.24 -4.10 -33.74
C VAL A 183 6.20 -3.12 -34.27
N ILE A 184 5.26 -2.76 -33.41
CA ILE A 184 4.28 -1.71 -33.71
C ILE A 184 5.06 -0.38 -33.73
N SER A 185 4.97 0.37 -34.83
CA SER A 185 5.78 1.57 -35.04
C SER A 185 5.71 2.56 -33.85
N GLY A 186 6.86 2.87 -33.28
CA GLY A 186 6.98 3.80 -32.13
C GLY A 186 6.53 3.22 -30.78
N ALA A 187 5.94 2.02 -30.73
CA ALA A 187 5.51 1.39 -29.50
C ALA A 187 6.67 0.69 -28.79
N THR A 188 7.73 1.44 -28.53
CA THR A 188 8.94 1.00 -27.84
C THR A 188 9.29 1.94 -26.69
N GLY A 189 9.93 1.41 -25.66
CA GLY A 189 10.48 2.15 -24.52
C GLY A 189 11.84 1.59 -24.12
N ALA A 190 12.66 2.37 -23.42
CA ALA A 190 13.94 1.93 -22.88
C ALA A 190 14.21 2.58 -21.53
N ILE A 191 14.93 1.90 -20.67
CA ILE A 191 15.39 2.41 -19.36
C ILE A 191 16.86 2.06 -19.15
N THR A 192 17.50 2.79 -18.26
CA THR A 192 18.82 2.51 -17.75
C THR A 192 18.74 1.84 -16.38
N ASP A 193 19.82 1.28 -15.97
CA ASP A 193 20.08 0.56 -14.75
C ASP A 193 19.73 1.33 -13.45
N SER A 194 20.07 2.63 -13.40
CA SER A 194 19.76 3.48 -12.24
C SER A 194 18.28 3.57 -11.89
N ASP A 195 17.41 3.19 -12.83
CA ASP A 195 15.96 3.30 -12.70
C ASP A 195 15.34 2.05 -12.07
N ILE A 196 16.09 0.95 -11.96
CA ILE A 196 15.56 -0.34 -11.54
C ILE A 196 15.61 -0.51 -10.02
N SER A 197 16.75 -0.19 -9.39
CA SER A 197 16.96 -0.45 -7.98
C SER A 197 18.20 0.23 -7.41
N ASP A 198 18.14 0.56 -6.13
CA ASP A 198 19.26 1.17 -5.39
C ASP A 198 20.23 0.11 -4.83
N HIS A 199 19.85 -1.17 -4.84
CA HIS A 199 20.63 -2.27 -4.26
C HIS A 199 20.80 -3.42 -5.26
N SER A 200 21.97 -4.09 -5.21
CA SER A 200 22.19 -5.34 -5.96
C SER A 200 21.17 -6.41 -5.53
N TYR A 201 20.65 -7.15 -6.48
CA TYR A 201 19.60 -8.16 -6.30
C TYR A 201 18.21 -7.65 -5.90
N ASP A 202 18.02 -6.35 -5.87
CA ASP A 202 16.67 -5.80 -5.69
C ASP A 202 15.85 -6.02 -6.97
N SER A 203 14.57 -6.29 -6.84
CA SER A 203 13.66 -6.47 -7.94
C SER A 203 12.46 -5.55 -7.84
N GLY A 204 11.83 -5.28 -8.95
CA GLY A 204 10.66 -4.43 -8.97
C GLY A 204 9.89 -4.47 -10.27
N LEU A 205 8.63 -4.05 -10.19
CA LEU A 205 7.83 -3.78 -11.37
C LEU A 205 8.27 -2.44 -11.95
N VAL A 206 8.82 -2.47 -13.16
CA VAL A 206 9.37 -1.30 -13.83
C VAL A 206 8.47 -0.91 -14.98
N GLY A 207 8.08 0.37 -15.05
CA GLY A 207 7.26 0.95 -16.10
C GLY A 207 8.09 1.52 -17.24
N PHE A 208 7.65 1.28 -18.47
CA PHE A 208 8.22 1.81 -19.70
C PHE A 208 7.15 2.58 -20.44
N GLY A 209 7.30 3.88 -20.53
CA GLY A 209 6.47 4.70 -21.40
C GLY A 209 6.78 4.39 -22.88
N LEU A 210 5.75 4.23 -23.68
CA LEU A 210 5.89 4.02 -25.12
C LEU A 210 6.11 5.37 -25.82
N GLY A 211 7.12 5.46 -26.66
CA GLY A 211 7.41 6.67 -27.41
C GLY A 211 6.24 7.12 -28.31
N THR A 212 5.46 6.16 -28.82
CA THR A 212 4.16 6.40 -29.46
C THR A 212 3.16 5.40 -28.91
N PRO A 213 2.05 5.87 -28.30
CA PRO A 213 0.99 4.99 -27.86
C PRO A 213 0.40 4.13 -28.99
N ALA A 214 0.17 2.85 -28.71
CA ALA A 214 -0.27 1.86 -29.71
C ALA A 214 -1.75 1.53 -29.57
N ALA A 215 -2.54 1.67 -30.63
CA ALA A 215 -3.93 1.22 -30.63
C ALA A 215 -4.00 -0.31 -30.66
N LEU A 216 -4.63 -0.90 -29.66
CA LEU A 216 -4.85 -2.34 -29.54
C LEU A 216 -6.31 -2.69 -29.79
N THR A 217 -6.53 -3.77 -30.53
CA THR A 217 -7.87 -4.25 -30.89
C THR A 217 -8.23 -5.46 -30.05
N SER A 218 -9.44 -5.46 -29.49
CA SER A 218 -10.00 -6.58 -28.73
C SER A 218 -9.96 -7.87 -29.54
N GLY A 219 -9.58 -8.98 -28.88
CA GLY A 219 -9.51 -10.30 -29.51
C GLY A 219 -8.29 -10.52 -30.42
N THR A 220 -7.45 -9.51 -30.67
CA THR A 220 -6.23 -9.64 -31.44
C THR A 220 -5.05 -9.96 -30.52
N THR A 221 -4.23 -10.94 -30.88
CA THR A 221 -3.04 -11.30 -30.10
C THR A 221 -1.88 -10.34 -30.38
N TYR A 222 -1.23 -9.92 -29.32
CA TYR A 222 -0.02 -9.08 -29.31
C TYR A 222 1.04 -9.70 -28.42
N TRP A 223 2.28 -9.21 -28.55
CA TRP A 223 3.42 -9.61 -27.75
C TRP A 223 4.07 -8.42 -27.07
N VAL A 224 4.41 -8.59 -25.81
CA VAL A 224 5.37 -7.74 -25.11
C VAL A 224 6.72 -8.39 -25.26
N VAL A 225 7.70 -7.68 -25.83
CA VAL A 225 9.06 -8.16 -26.00
C VAL A 225 10.01 -7.28 -25.19
N VAL A 226 10.86 -7.91 -24.38
CA VAL A 226 11.96 -7.26 -23.64
C VAL A 226 13.27 -7.67 -24.27
N PHE A 227 14.14 -6.71 -24.47
CA PHE A 227 15.48 -6.91 -24.99
C PHE A 227 16.53 -6.32 -24.05
N ASN A 228 17.61 -7.07 -23.86
CA ASN A 228 18.84 -6.57 -23.26
C ASN A 228 20.05 -7.07 -24.03
N ALA A 229 20.97 -6.14 -24.36
CA ALA A 229 22.19 -6.44 -25.10
C ALA A 229 23.28 -7.10 -24.24
N LEU A 230 23.20 -6.95 -22.92
CA LEU A 230 24.18 -7.45 -21.97
C LEU A 230 23.67 -8.74 -21.32
N GLU A 231 24.61 -9.58 -20.89
CA GLU A 231 24.31 -10.76 -20.10
C GLU A 231 24.03 -10.35 -18.65
N PHE A 232 23.22 -11.16 -17.93
CA PHE A 232 22.96 -11.10 -16.48
C PHE A 232 21.73 -10.38 -15.93
N PRO A 233 21.02 -9.45 -16.57
CA PRO A 233 19.76 -9.03 -16.01
C PRO A 233 18.75 -10.18 -16.03
N GLU A 234 17.85 -10.18 -15.04
CA GLU A 234 16.85 -11.22 -14.88
C GLU A 234 15.43 -10.67 -15.06
N VAL A 235 14.60 -11.43 -15.77
CA VAL A 235 13.18 -11.13 -15.96
C VAL A 235 12.37 -12.05 -15.05
N GLY A 236 11.48 -11.45 -14.26
CA GLY A 236 10.57 -12.19 -13.39
C GLY A 236 9.37 -12.75 -14.15
N GLY A 237 9.04 -14.01 -13.90
CA GLY A 237 7.94 -14.67 -14.58
C GLY A 237 7.36 -15.85 -13.79
N ASN A 238 6.35 -16.47 -14.35
CA ASN A 238 5.66 -17.62 -13.76
C ASN A 238 6.23 -18.92 -14.33
N PRO A 239 6.94 -19.74 -13.54
CA PRO A 239 7.56 -20.97 -14.02
C PRO A 239 6.57 -22.10 -14.33
N THR A 240 5.30 -21.96 -13.95
CA THR A 240 4.27 -22.98 -14.19
C THR A 240 3.48 -22.75 -15.49
N ARG A 241 3.74 -21.64 -16.19
CA ARG A 241 3.11 -21.33 -17.48
C ARG A 241 4.13 -21.52 -18.63
N THR A 242 3.61 -21.73 -19.84
CA THR A 242 4.43 -22.11 -21.01
C THR A 242 4.17 -21.24 -22.24
N ASN A 243 3.67 -20.02 -22.06
CA ASN A 243 3.39 -19.10 -23.17
C ASN A 243 4.53 -18.12 -23.47
N GLY A 244 5.57 -18.13 -22.65
CA GLY A 244 6.75 -17.30 -22.83
C GLY A 244 7.67 -17.85 -23.90
N LEU A 245 8.29 -16.95 -24.66
CA LEU A 245 9.31 -17.26 -25.66
C LEU A 245 10.60 -16.51 -25.34
N ALA A 246 11.73 -17.10 -25.73
CA ALA A 246 13.04 -16.46 -25.67
C ALA A 246 13.77 -16.56 -27.01
N SER A 247 14.65 -15.60 -27.31
CA SER A 247 15.42 -15.55 -28.53
C SER A 247 16.81 -14.95 -28.33
N ALA A 248 17.79 -15.38 -29.12
CA ALA A 248 19.13 -14.79 -29.17
C ALA A 248 19.20 -13.57 -30.09
N ASP A 249 18.41 -13.56 -31.14
CA ASP A 249 18.50 -12.61 -32.27
C ASP A 249 17.19 -11.80 -32.49
N GLY A 250 16.14 -12.12 -31.77
CA GLY A 250 14.81 -11.48 -31.90
C GLY A 250 14.00 -11.98 -33.11
N THR A 251 14.49 -12.99 -33.81
CA THR A 251 13.85 -13.54 -35.02
C THR A 251 13.55 -15.03 -34.91
N THR A 252 14.38 -15.78 -34.21
CA THR A 252 14.18 -17.21 -33.97
C THR A 252 13.78 -17.43 -32.52
N TRP A 253 12.55 -17.90 -32.29
CA TRP A 253 11.96 -18.01 -30.97
C TRP A 253 11.94 -19.45 -30.48
N VAL A 254 12.23 -19.66 -29.22
CA VAL A 254 12.15 -20.95 -28.51
C VAL A 254 11.34 -20.78 -27.24
N ALA A 255 10.74 -21.85 -26.74
CA ALA A 255 9.99 -21.78 -25.49
C ALA A 255 10.89 -21.32 -24.33
N SER A 256 10.43 -20.33 -23.59
CA SER A 256 11.06 -19.88 -22.34
C SER A 256 10.68 -20.83 -21.19
N SER A 257 11.53 -20.90 -20.18
CA SER A 257 11.22 -21.65 -18.95
C SER A 257 10.14 -20.96 -18.11
N GLN A 258 9.82 -19.72 -18.42
CA GLN A 258 8.85 -18.91 -17.66
C GLN A 258 8.03 -18.01 -18.57
N ASP A 259 6.79 -17.73 -18.17
CA ASP A 259 6.01 -16.64 -18.73
C ASP A 259 6.40 -15.35 -18.00
N MET A 260 6.95 -14.39 -18.72
CA MET A 260 7.32 -13.09 -18.19
C MET A 260 6.08 -12.39 -17.60
N TYR A 261 6.21 -11.85 -16.40
CA TYR A 261 5.19 -10.97 -15.85
C TYR A 261 5.20 -9.65 -16.62
N SER A 262 4.08 -9.34 -17.25
CA SER A 262 3.92 -8.09 -17.99
C SER A 262 2.54 -7.50 -17.76
N ARG A 263 2.48 -6.16 -17.75
CA ARG A 263 1.26 -5.39 -17.65
C ARG A 263 1.31 -4.30 -18.72
N VAL A 264 0.29 -4.24 -19.57
CA VAL A 264 0.15 -3.24 -20.63
C VAL A 264 -1.06 -2.39 -20.33
N THR A 265 -0.90 -1.07 -20.25
CA THR A 265 -1.96 -0.15 -19.83
C THR A 265 -2.10 1.03 -20.79
N ASP A 266 -3.28 1.65 -20.78
CA ASP A 266 -3.46 2.99 -21.33
C ASP A 266 -2.63 4.04 -20.54
N ALA A 267 -2.64 5.29 -20.98
CA ALA A 267 -1.95 6.37 -20.27
C ALA A 267 -2.49 6.56 -18.86
N GLY A 268 -3.79 6.30 -18.66
CA GLY A 268 -4.48 6.65 -17.43
C GLY A 268 -4.53 8.16 -17.21
N ILE A 269 -5.28 8.57 -16.23
CA ILE A 269 -5.24 9.93 -15.70
C ILE A 269 -4.65 9.83 -14.31
N GLU A 270 -3.56 10.51 -14.03
CA GLU A 270 -3.06 10.60 -12.68
C GLU A 270 -4.10 11.35 -11.84
N ALA A 271 -4.64 10.68 -10.87
CA ALA A 271 -5.67 11.22 -10.02
C ALA A 271 -5.53 10.61 -8.62
N GLU A 272 -5.81 11.40 -7.62
CA GLU A 272 -6.07 10.88 -6.30
C GLU A 272 -7.44 10.21 -6.29
N PHE A 273 -7.57 9.05 -5.63
CA PHE A 273 -8.83 8.37 -5.43
C PHE A 273 -9.23 8.49 -3.96
N LYS A 274 -10.38 9.07 -3.67
CA LYS A 274 -10.96 8.99 -2.33
C LYS A 274 -11.94 7.82 -2.29
N PHE A 275 -11.71 6.91 -1.34
CA PHE A 275 -12.56 5.76 -1.10
C PHE A 275 -13.59 6.08 -0.01
N PHE A 276 -14.81 5.59 -0.17
CA PHE A 276 -15.85 5.73 0.83
C PHE A 276 -16.87 4.59 0.73
N GLU A 277 -17.46 4.22 1.86
CA GLU A 277 -18.53 3.22 1.91
C GLU A 277 -19.89 3.90 1.89
N TYR A 278 -20.78 3.40 1.05
CA TYR A 278 -22.19 3.80 1.07
C TYR A 278 -23.05 2.55 0.94
N LYS A 279 -23.96 2.33 1.91
CA LYS A 279 -24.85 1.15 1.97
C LYS A 279 -24.09 -0.16 1.76
N LYS A 280 -23.02 -0.38 2.48
CA LYS A 280 -22.12 -1.54 2.41
C LYS A 280 -21.39 -1.73 1.08
N ALA A 281 -21.55 -0.86 0.13
CA ALA A 281 -20.80 -0.86 -1.13
C ALA A 281 -19.63 0.12 -1.02
N LEU A 282 -18.46 -0.29 -1.51
CA LEU A 282 -17.28 0.57 -1.59
C LEU A 282 -17.29 1.34 -2.90
N TYR A 283 -17.09 2.63 -2.79
CA TYR A 283 -16.96 3.56 -3.91
C TYR A 283 -15.57 4.20 -3.93
N ALA A 284 -15.14 4.61 -5.11
CA ALA A 284 -13.97 5.47 -5.30
C ALA A 284 -14.33 6.62 -6.22
N ILE A 285 -13.91 7.82 -5.87
CA ILE A 285 -14.04 9.00 -6.70
C ILE A 285 -12.67 9.56 -6.99
N THR A 286 -12.44 10.02 -8.24
CA THR A 286 -11.17 10.63 -8.62
C THR A 286 -11.13 12.11 -8.26
N PHE A 287 -9.97 12.56 -7.81
CA PHE A 287 -9.60 13.97 -7.67
C PHE A 287 -8.50 14.24 -8.70
N PRO A 288 -8.86 14.55 -9.95
CA PRO A 288 -7.87 14.72 -11.02
C PRO A 288 -7.06 15.98 -10.86
N ASP A 289 -5.75 15.87 -11.01
CA ASP A 289 -4.79 16.99 -10.89
C ASP A 289 -4.87 17.96 -12.09
N ASP A 290 -5.44 17.51 -13.21
CA ASP A 290 -5.53 18.28 -14.46
C ASP A 290 -6.81 19.13 -14.59
N GLY A 291 -7.66 19.13 -13.56
CA GLY A 291 -8.92 19.86 -13.56
C GLY A 291 -10.05 19.21 -14.39
N THR A 292 -9.86 18.00 -14.88
CA THR A 292 -10.93 17.25 -15.55
C THR A 292 -12.05 16.85 -14.58
N ALA A 293 -13.21 16.49 -15.11
CA ALA A 293 -14.34 16.05 -14.29
C ALA A 293 -14.01 14.76 -13.54
N SER A 294 -14.43 14.72 -12.27
CA SER A 294 -14.28 13.51 -11.45
C SER A 294 -15.06 12.34 -11.99
N LYS A 295 -14.46 11.15 -11.92
CA LYS A 295 -15.11 9.87 -12.22
C LYS A 295 -15.45 9.15 -10.93
N LEU A 296 -16.60 8.50 -10.94
CA LEU A 296 -17.08 7.70 -9.81
C LEU A 296 -17.08 6.23 -10.17
N TYR A 297 -16.55 5.41 -9.28
CA TYR A 297 -16.46 3.97 -9.44
C TYR A 297 -17.11 3.24 -8.28
N LEU A 298 -17.69 2.07 -8.57
CA LEU A 298 -18.22 1.11 -7.60
C LEU A 298 -17.33 -0.13 -7.59
N ASN A 299 -16.90 -0.58 -6.43
CA ASN A 299 -16.29 -1.90 -6.28
C ASN A 299 -17.34 -2.98 -6.24
N GLY A 300 -17.26 -3.95 -7.16
CA GLY A 300 -18.25 -4.98 -7.31
C GLY A 300 -19.50 -4.52 -8.08
N ASP A 301 -20.67 -4.90 -7.59
CA ASP A 301 -21.96 -4.54 -8.19
C ASP A 301 -23.04 -4.40 -7.11
N ARG A 302 -24.17 -3.82 -7.47
CA ARG A 302 -25.35 -3.69 -6.61
C ARG A 302 -26.63 -3.79 -7.43
N GLY A 303 -27.70 -4.24 -6.81
CA GLY A 303 -28.98 -4.35 -7.51
C GLY A 303 -30.14 -4.61 -6.57
N ALA A 304 -31.27 -4.87 -7.19
CA ALA A 304 -32.47 -5.35 -6.51
C ALA A 304 -32.83 -6.74 -7.07
N ALA A 305 -33.17 -7.67 -6.18
CA ALA A 305 -33.49 -9.01 -6.59
C ALA A 305 -34.89 -9.09 -7.20
N ASP A 306 -35.04 -10.05 -8.12
CA ASP A 306 -36.36 -10.54 -8.55
C ASP A 306 -36.86 -11.62 -7.59
N SER A 307 -38.11 -12.05 -7.75
CA SER A 307 -38.63 -13.16 -6.98
C SER A 307 -37.98 -14.48 -7.35
N ASN A 308 -37.44 -15.18 -6.35
CA ASN A 308 -36.72 -16.45 -6.51
C ASN A 308 -37.61 -17.70 -6.52
N SER A 309 -38.94 -17.56 -6.52
CA SER A 309 -39.88 -18.71 -6.45
C SER A 309 -39.55 -19.71 -5.34
N GLY A 310 -39.02 -19.26 -4.20
CA GLY A 310 -38.66 -20.08 -3.04
C GLY A 310 -37.25 -20.68 -3.03
N ASP A 311 -36.44 -20.48 -4.08
CA ASP A 311 -35.05 -20.98 -4.12
C ASP A 311 -34.14 -20.13 -3.22
N LYS A 312 -33.65 -20.72 -2.15
CA LYS A 312 -32.77 -20.09 -1.17
C LYS A 312 -31.28 -20.13 -1.54
N SER A 313 -30.93 -20.87 -2.58
CA SER A 313 -29.54 -20.98 -3.05
C SER A 313 -29.16 -19.88 -4.05
N LYS A 314 -30.14 -19.10 -4.52
CA LYS A 314 -29.97 -18.12 -5.59
C LYS A 314 -30.48 -16.75 -5.21
N LEU A 315 -29.89 -15.75 -5.85
CA LEU A 315 -30.38 -14.39 -5.94
C LEU A 315 -30.47 -14.04 -7.44
N ASN A 316 -31.68 -13.81 -7.95
CA ASN A 316 -31.89 -13.46 -9.33
C ASN A 316 -32.06 -11.95 -9.51
N ASP A 317 -31.52 -11.39 -10.58
CA ASP A 317 -31.69 -10.00 -10.99
C ASP A 317 -31.67 -9.93 -12.52
N ALA A 318 -32.83 -9.86 -13.13
CA ALA A 318 -33.01 -9.85 -14.59
C ALA A 318 -32.50 -8.57 -15.27
N THR A 319 -32.18 -7.53 -14.48
CA THR A 319 -31.61 -6.29 -15.01
C THR A 319 -30.11 -6.40 -15.31
N LYS A 320 -29.47 -7.50 -14.89
CA LYS A 320 -28.04 -7.74 -15.05
C LYS A 320 -27.71 -8.51 -16.32
N SER A 321 -26.42 -8.36 -16.73
CA SER A 321 -25.84 -9.08 -17.87
C SER A 321 -24.38 -9.47 -17.54
N TRP A 322 -24.19 -10.16 -16.41
CA TRP A 322 -22.87 -10.56 -15.94
C TRP A 322 -22.22 -11.62 -16.83
N THR A 323 -20.91 -11.63 -16.86
CA THR A 323 -20.17 -12.76 -17.41
C THR A 323 -20.29 -13.96 -16.47
N THR A 324 -20.37 -15.17 -17.01
CA THR A 324 -20.45 -16.40 -16.20
C THR A 324 -19.23 -16.50 -15.27
N ASN A 325 -19.50 -16.77 -14.00
CA ASN A 325 -18.51 -16.85 -12.91
C ASN A 325 -17.68 -15.57 -12.65
N GLU A 326 -18.14 -14.43 -13.11
CA GLU A 326 -17.52 -13.13 -12.89
C GLU A 326 -17.36 -12.80 -11.40
N TRP A 327 -18.33 -13.19 -10.59
CA TRP A 327 -18.42 -12.91 -9.16
C TRP A 327 -18.10 -14.13 -8.28
N ALA A 328 -17.58 -15.21 -8.83
CA ALA A 328 -17.21 -16.37 -8.05
C ALA A 328 -16.17 -16.00 -6.97
N ASN A 329 -16.38 -16.47 -5.74
CA ASN A 329 -15.63 -16.17 -4.52
C ASN A 329 -15.80 -14.74 -3.97
N ALA A 330 -16.58 -13.87 -4.59
CA ALA A 330 -17.05 -12.63 -3.99
C ALA A 330 -18.16 -12.88 -2.96
N VAL A 331 -18.54 -11.86 -2.22
CA VAL A 331 -19.57 -11.93 -1.19
C VAL A 331 -20.78 -11.09 -1.58
N ALA A 332 -21.96 -11.68 -1.57
CA ALA A 332 -23.23 -10.96 -1.70
C ALA A 332 -23.74 -10.59 -0.31
N ILE A 333 -24.08 -9.32 -0.10
CA ILE A 333 -24.64 -8.78 1.16
C ILE A 333 -26.03 -8.25 0.86
N ILE A 334 -27.02 -8.67 1.63
CA ILE A 334 -28.37 -8.09 1.58
C ILE A 334 -28.36 -6.81 2.40
N THR A 335 -28.69 -5.69 1.78
CA THR A 335 -28.64 -4.35 2.41
C THR A 335 -30.01 -3.85 2.81
N ARG A 336 -31.09 -4.38 2.21
CA ARG A 336 -32.49 -3.99 2.50
C ARG A 336 -33.47 -5.07 2.07
N GLY A 337 -34.69 -5.05 2.63
CA GLY A 337 -35.79 -5.94 2.25
C GLY A 337 -35.66 -7.32 2.83
N THR A 338 -36.26 -8.30 2.16
CA THR A 338 -36.31 -9.69 2.63
C THR A 338 -34.89 -10.28 2.73
N GLY A 339 -34.51 -10.73 3.93
CA GLY A 339 -33.18 -11.27 4.24
C GLY A 339 -32.20 -10.28 4.87
N ALA A 340 -32.50 -8.99 4.91
CA ALA A 340 -31.63 -7.99 5.53
C ALA A 340 -31.49 -8.15 7.05
N GLU A 341 -32.53 -8.65 7.71
CA GLU A 341 -32.58 -8.90 9.17
C GLU A 341 -32.01 -10.28 9.56
N GLU A 342 -31.44 -11.05 8.62
CA GLU A 342 -30.76 -12.29 8.97
C GLU A 342 -29.55 -11.98 9.86
N ARG A 343 -29.23 -12.88 10.80
CA ARG A 343 -28.05 -12.76 11.66
C ARG A 343 -26.76 -12.57 10.84
N LEU A 344 -26.68 -13.22 9.68
CA LEU A 344 -25.61 -13.10 8.70
C LEU A 344 -26.23 -12.79 7.34
N PRO A 345 -26.46 -11.49 7.01
CA PRO A 345 -27.12 -11.09 5.76
C PRO A 345 -26.16 -11.15 4.56
N TRP A 346 -25.17 -12.02 4.61
CA TRP A 346 -24.16 -12.20 3.57
C TRP A 346 -23.90 -13.68 3.27
N ARG A 347 -23.49 -13.96 2.03
CA ARG A 347 -23.11 -15.29 1.55
C ARG A 347 -21.98 -15.19 0.53
N THR A 348 -21.13 -16.22 0.49
CA THR A 348 -20.12 -16.35 -0.55
C THR A 348 -20.80 -16.79 -1.85
N ILE A 349 -20.46 -16.15 -2.95
CA ILE A 349 -20.94 -16.49 -4.30
C ILE A 349 -20.10 -17.66 -4.80
N SER A 350 -20.71 -18.82 -5.01
CA SER A 350 -20.04 -19.99 -5.57
C SER A 350 -19.93 -19.94 -7.09
N SER A 351 -20.92 -19.35 -7.75
CA SER A 351 -20.94 -19.14 -9.19
C SER A 351 -22.00 -18.11 -9.57
N ASN A 352 -21.93 -17.57 -10.78
CA ASN A 352 -23.01 -16.77 -11.35
C ASN A 352 -23.23 -17.04 -12.83
N THR A 353 -24.47 -16.84 -13.27
CA THR A 353 -24.86 -16.68 -14.66
C THR A 353 -25.01 -15.20 -15.02
N ALA A 354 -25.54 -14.88 -16.19
CA ALA A 354 -25.77 -13.49 -16.60
C ALA A 354 -26.74 -12.73 -15.67
N THR A 355 -27.69 -13.41 -15.01
CA THR A 355 -28.75 -12.78 -14.22
C THR A 355 -28.97 -13.41 -12.85
N ALA A 356 -28.16 -14.38 -12.44
CA ALA A 356 -28.33 -15.06 -11.16
C ALA A 356 -27.02 -15.33 -10.47
N LEU A 357 -26.98 -15.05 -9.16
CA LEU A 357 -25.91 -15.45 -8.24
C LEU A 357 -26.31 -16.76 -7.55
N THR A 358 -25.42 -17.73 -7.52
CA THR A 358 -25.55 -18.94 -6.70
C THR A 358 -24.63 -18.81 -5.49
N VAL A 359 -25.15 -19.06 -4.31
CA VAL A 359 -24.42 -18.84 -3.05
C VAL A 359 -24.26 -20.10 -2.22
N ALA A 360 -23.26 -20.09 -1.36
CA ALA A 360 -23.01 -21.10 -0.37
C ALA A 360 -22.55 -20.47 0.98
N PRO A 361 -23.12 -20.87 2.14
CA PRO A 361 -24.33 -21.69 2.28
C PRO A 361 -25.61 -21.00 1.76
N ASN A 362 -26.72 -21.70 1.66
CA ASN A 362 -27.99 -21.12 1.27
C ASN A 362 -28.45 -20.00 2.22
N TRP A 363 -29.25 -19.08 1.71
CA TRP A 363 -29.97 -18.10 2.53
C TRP A 363 -31.02 -18.81 3.44
N ASN A 364 -31.36 -18.19 4.56
CA ASN A 364 -32.42 -18.71 5.42
C ASN A 364 -33.82 -18.46 4.83
N VAL A 365 -33.96 -17.35 4.09
CA VAL A 365 -35.18 -16.96 3.38
C VAL A 365 -34.96 -16.87 1.88
N ALA A 366 -36.01 -17.05 1.08
CA ALA A 366 -35.98 -16.76 -0.34
C ALA A 366 -36.15 -15.25 -0.55
N HIS A 367 -35.44 -14.70 -1.49
CA HIS A 367 -35.47 -13.28 -1.82
C HIS A 367 -36.68 -12.92 -2.68
N ASP A 368 -37.08 -11.67 -2.61
CA ASP A 368 -38.19 -11.09 -3.38
C ASP A 368 -37.80 -9.71 -3.94
N THR A 369 -38.72 -9.06 -4.60
CA THR A 369 -38.48 -7.74 -5.23
C THR A 369 -38.21 -6.59 -4.27
N THR A 370 -38.32 -6.79 -2.95
CA THR A 370 -37.94 -5.81 -1.94
C THR A 370 -36.47 -5.90 -1.53
N THR A 371 -35.82 -6.99 -1.93
CA THR A 371 -34.41 -7.29 -1.54
C THR A 371 -33.45 -6.45 -2.35
N GLU A 372 -32.68 -5.60 -1.67
CA GLU A 372 -31.53 -4.90 -2.26
C GLU A 372 -30.23 -5.60 -1.83
N TYR A 373 -29.25 -5.69 -2.72
CA TYR A 373 -28.00 -6.37 -2.46
C TYR A 373 -26.80 -5.59 -3.01
N VAL A 374 -25.61 -5.92 -2.47
CA VAL A 374 -24.31 -5.50 -2.99
C VAL A 374 -23.37 -6.69 -3.09
N ILE A 375 -22.48 -6.67 -4.06
CA ILE A 375 -21.40 -7.64 -4.25
C ILE A 375 -20.10 -6.97 -3.84
N VAL A 376 -19.40 -7.54 -2.87
CA VAL A 376 -18.14 -7.02 -2.32
C VAL A 376 -17.05 -8.10 -2.36
N GLY A 377 -15.81 -7.74 -1.97
CA GLY A 377 -14.72 -8.71 -1.92
C GLY A 377 -14.14 -9.08 -3.29
N THR A 378 -14.36 -8.24 -4.28
CA THR A 378 -13.81 -8.39 -5.64
C THR A 378 -12.74 -7.33 -5.93
N SER A 379 -11.87 -7.58 -6.89
CA SER A 379 -10.92 -6.59 -7.39
C SER A 379 -11.48 -5.73 -8.53
N LYS A 380 -12.72 -5.99 -8.97
CA LYS A 380 -13.33 -5.32 -10.10
C LYS A 380 -14.03 -4.04 -9.69
N TRP A 381 -13.76 -2.98 -10.44
CA TRP A 381 -14.41 -1.68 -10.33
C TRP A 381 -15.23 -1.39 -11.58
N GLN A 382 -16.34 -0.70 -11.41
CA GLN A 382 -17.21 -0.29 -12.50
C GLN A 382 -17.40 1.22 -12.46
N GLU A 383 -17.18 1.90 -13.58
CA GLU A 383 -17.46 3.33 -13.69
C GLU A 383 -18.99 3.54 -13.67
N ILE A 384 -19.44 4.38 -12.77
CA ILE A 384 -20.82 4.82 -12.69
C ILE A 384 -20.97 6.05 -13.59
N THR A 385 -21.84 5.95 -14.58
CA THR A 385 -22.15 7.04 -15.51
C THR A 385 -23.44 7.75 -15.10
N GLY A 386 -23.67 8.95 -15.65
CA GLY A 386 -24.91 9.70 -15.38
C GLY A 386 -24.96 10.42 -14.04
N HIS A 387 -23.88 10.41 -13.26
CA HIS A 387 -23.79 11.10 -11.97
C HIS A 387 -23.83 12.63 -12.10
N GLY A 388 -23.65 13.18 -13.29
CA GLY A 388 -23.73 14.62 -13.55
C GLY A 388 -22.61 15.47 -12.93
N LEU A 389 -21.53 14.85 -12.47
CA LEU A 389 -20.32 15.57 -12.07
C LEU A 389 -19.62 16.07 -13.34
N THR A 390 -19.47 17.37 -13.47
CA THR A 390 -18.88 18.00 -14.67
C THR A 390 -17.56 18.71 -14.36
N VAL A 391 -17.15 18.70 -13.08
CA VAL A 391 -15.96 19.38 -12.58
C VAL A 391 -15.31 18.50 -11.50
N PRO A 392 -14.07 18.77 -11.12
CA PRO A 392 -13.40 18.06 -10.04
C PRO A 392 -14.22 18.12 -8.73
N VAL A 393 -14.29 17.00 -8.06
CA VAL A 393 -14.73 16.92 -6.66
C VAL A 393 -13.53 17.16 -5.78
N THR A 394 -13.71 17.92 -4.71
CA THR A 394 -12.67 18.24 -3.75
C THR A 394 -12.84 17.48 -2.44
N ASP A 395 -14.06 17.05 -2.13
CA ASP A 395 -14.33 16.24 -0.95
C ASP A 395 -15.63 15.44 -1.10
N VAL A 396 -15.77 14.36 -0.33
CA VAL A 396 -16.95 13.50 -0.29
C VAL A 396 -17.30 13.17 1.15
N LEU A 397 -18.58 13.27 1.47
CA LEU A 397 -19.14 12.90 2.77
C LEU A 397 -20.35 12.00 2.58
N VAL A 398 -20.39 10.90 3.31
CA VAL A 398 -21.59 10.08 3.44
C VAL A 398 -22.32 10.49 4.70
N SER A 399 -23.54 11.03 4.54
CA SER A 399 -24.37 11.48 5.65
C SER A 399 -25.75 10.85 5.55
N LYS A 400 -26.16 10.13 6.60
CA LYS A 400 -27.39 9.32 6.62
C LYS A 400 -27.43 8.35 5.43
N ASP A 401 -28.37 8.57 4.52
CA ASP A 401 -28.62 7.74 3.33
C ASP A 401 -28.20 8.44 2.04
N LYS A 402 -27.32 9.42 2.11
CA LYS A 402 -26.91 10.26 0.97
C LYS A 402 -25.40 10.41 0.88
N ILE A 403 -24.91 10.58 -0.33
CA ILE A 403 -23.54 10.95 -0.64
C ILE A 403 -23.51 12.42 -1.05
N LEU A 404 -22.70 13.22 -0.39
CA LEU A 404 -22.45 14.61 -0.71
C LEU A 404 -21.11 14.75 -1.38
N PHE A 405 -21.06 15.50 -2.49
CA PHE A 405 -19.83 15.85 -3.17
C PHE A 405 -19.60 17.35 -3.11
N ALA A 406 -18.53 17.79 -2.51
CA ALA A 406 -18.04 19.15 -2.63
C ALA A 406 -17.32 19.30 -3.98
N GLN A 407 -17.55 20.39 -4.70
CA GLN A 407 -16.94 20.66 -6.00
C GLN A 407 -16.05 21.92 -5.99
N GLY A 408 -15.67 22.39 -4.82
CA GLY A 408 -14.63 23.38 -4.55
C GLY A 408 -14.80 24.74 -5.20
N ASP A 409 -13.75 25.51 -5.06
CA ASP A 409 -13.55 26.80 -5.71
C ASP A 409 -12.59 26.61 -6.88
N TYR A 410 -13.09 26.26 -8.06
CA TYR A 410 -12.24 26.21 -9.25
C TYR A 410 -12.17 27.59 -9.88
N LEU A 411 -11.00 28.20 -9.87
CA LEU A 411 -10.70 29.41 -10.61
C LEU A 411 -10.31 29.06 -12.05
N SER A 412 -11.25 29.24 -12.98
CA SER A 412 -10.89 29.31 -14.39
C SER A 412 -10.44 30.72 -14.70
N THR A 413 -9.26 30.88 -15.28
CA THR A 413 -8.72 32.18 -15.73
C THR A 413 -9.52 32.84 -16.86
N ALA A 414 -10.52 32.18 -17.42
CA ALA A 414 -11.30 32.66 -18.56
C ALA A 414 -12.73 33.11 -18.23
N SER A 415 -13.30 32.70 -17.13
CA SER A 415 -14.57 33.20 -16.57
C SER A 415 -14.77 32.53 -15.22
N PRO A 416 -15.12 33.23 -14.16
CA PRO A 416 -15.51 32.61 -12.91
C PRO A 416 -16.87 31.90 -13.12
N VAL A 417 -16.82 30.67 -13.59
CA VAL A 417 -17.99 29.82 -13.52
C VAL A 417 -18.09 29.41 -12.07
N ASP A 418 -19.18 29.79 -11.42
CA ASP A 418 -19.52 29.39 -10.07
C ASP A 418 -19.69 27.86 -10.00
N MET A 419 -18.60 27.15 -9.79
CA MET A 419 -18.56 25.68 -9.75
C MET A 419 -18.75 25.12 -8.34
N ARG A 420 -19.51 25.79 -7.51
CA ARG A 420 -19.55 25.67 -6.05
C ARG A 420 -20.80 24.95 -5.59
N ARG A 421 -21.05 23.71 -6.09
CA ARG A 421 -22.28 22.99 -5.78
C ARG A 421 -21.98 21.68 -5.06
N ALA A 422 -22.56 21.51 -3.87
CA ALA A 422 -22.70 20.18 -3.29
C ALA A 422 -23.74 19.38 -4.10
N ARG A 423 -23.43 18.15 -4.49
CA ARG A 423 -24.33 17.24 -5.19
C ARG A 423 -24.66 16.03 -4.35
N PHE A 424 -25.85 15.51 -4.52
CA PHE A 424 -26.38 14.43 -3.71
C PHE A 424 -26.82 13.25 -4.57
N TYR A 425 -26.52 12.07 -4.09
CA TYR A 425 -27.08 10.81 -4.59
C TYR A 425 -28.22 10.37 -3.69
N ASN A 426 -29.38 10.10 -4.27
CA ASN A 426 -30.52 9.59 -3.51
C ASN A 426 -30.57 8.05 -3.54
N ASN A 427 -31.41 7.48 -2.66
CA ASN A 427 -31.59 6.03 -2.53
C ASN A 427 -32.09 5.31 -3.78
N ALA A 428 -32.77 6.00 -4.69
CA ALA A 428 -33.37 5.43 -5.87
C ALA A 428 -32.38 5.27 -7.05
N GLY A 429 -31.09 5.53 -6.83
CA GLY A 429 -30.09 5.51 -7.90
C GLY A 429 -30.16 6.72 -8.83
N THR A 430 -31.01 7.68 -8.52
CA THR A 430 -31.15 8.91 -9.29
C THR A 430 -30.24 10.00 -8.75
N TRP A 431 -29.45 10.61 -9.60
CA TRP A 431 -28.56 11.70 -9.25
C TRP A 431 -29.31 13.03 -9.30
N THR A 432 -29.25 13.78 -8.22
CA THR A 432 -29.82 15.13 -8.15
C THR A 432 -28.70 16.15 -8.40
N ALA A 433 -28.86 16.96 -9.43
CA ALA A 433 -27.81 17.85 -9.92
C ALA A 433 -27.37 18.97 -8.96
N ALA A 434 -28.23 19.41 -8.06
CA ALA A 434 -27.88 20.35 -7.02
C ALA A 434 -28.84 20.17 -5.83
N TYR A 435 -28.31 19.88 -4.67
CA TYR A 435 -29.10 19.73 -3.44
C TYR A 435 -28.97 20.93 -2.49
N ALA A 436 -27.86 21.67 -2.57
CA ALA A 436 -27.72 22.93 -1.91
C ALA A 436 -28.20 24.06 -2.79
N SER A 437 -28.74 25.13 -2.19
CA SER A 437 -29.16 26.35 -2.91
C SER A 437 -28.02 26.86 -3.80
N GLU A 438 -28.37 27.42 -4.96
CA GLU A 438 -27.41 28.09 -5.83
C GLU A 438 -26.59 29.11 -5.03
N GLY A 439 -25.26 29.03 -5.16
CA GLY A 439 -24.34 29.89 -4.41
C GLY A 439 -23.66 29.24 -3.18
N SER A 440 -24.06 28.04 -2.79
CA SER A 440 -23.37 27.32 -1.70
C SER A 440 -22.04 26.74 -2.17
N LYS A 441 -20.95 27.39 -1.81
CA LYS A 441 -19.58 26.94 -2.03
C LYS A 441 -19.22 25.85 -1.04
N ALA A 442 -18.49 24.80 -1.42
CA ALA A 442 -17.96 23.80 -0.52
C ALA A 442 -16.71 23.17 -1.09
N ARG A 443 -15.60 23.27 -0.36
CA ARG A 443 -14.33 22.59 -0.67
C ARG A 443 -14.13 21.40 0.25
N TRP A 444 -14.58 21.50 1.50
CA TRP A 444 -14.46 20.49 2.53
C TRP A 444 -15.82 20.20 3.15
N LEU A 445 -16.02 18.95 3.56
CA LEU A 445 -17.25 18.49 4.21
C LEU A 445 -16.92 17.72 5.47
N ALA A 446 -17.68 17.98 6.54
CA ALA A 446 -17.62 17.19 7.75
C ALA A 446 -19.02 17.01 8.35
N GLN A 447 -19.13 16.12 9.32
CA GLN A 447 -20.37 15.86 10.02
C GLN A 447 -20.11 15.78 11.52
N THR A 448 -20.97 16.42 12.31
CA THR A 448 -20.96 16.34 13.77
C THR A 448 -22.36 16.04 14.28
N TRP A 449 -22.47 15.64 15.54
CA TRP A 449 -23.72 15.51 16.24
C TRP A 449 -23.89 16.67 17.22
N ASP A 450 -24.93 17.48 17.00
CA ASP A 450 -25.32 18.56 17.89
C ASP A 450 -26.48 18.10 18.79
N PRO A 451 -26.41 18.32 20.12
CA PRO A 451 -27.47 17.91 21.03
C PRO A 451 -28.83 18.54 20.75
N VAL A 452 -28.88 19.71 20.13
CA VAL A 452 -30.10 20.47 19.82
C VAL A 452 -30.60 20.17 18.41
N ASP A 453 -29.70 20.28 17.45
CA ASP A 453 -29.99 20.18 16.02
C ASP A 453 -29.90 18.75 15.48
N GLY A 454 -29.33 17.81 16.27
CA GLY A 454 -29.05 16.46 15.86
C GLY A 454 -27.86 16.38 14.89
N LEU A 455 -28.03 15.65 13.80
CA LEU A 455 -26.97 15.51 12.81
C LEU A 455 -26.78 16.80 11.98
N VAL A 456 -25.60 17.35 12.03
CA VAL A 456 -25.17 18.58 11.35
C VAL A 456 -24.12 18.26 10.30
N VAL A 457 -24.28 18.84 9.14
CA VAL A 457 -23.25 18.84 8.09
C VAL A 457 -22.58 20.19 8.06
N TRP A 458 -21.26 20.16 8.04
CA TRP A 458 -20.43 21.34 7.89
C TRP A 458 -19.85 21.42 6.49
N ARG A 459 -19.80 22.62 5.93
CA ARG A 459 -19.01 22.93 4.72
C ARG A 459 -17.86 23.84 5.09
N GLY A 460 -16.71 23.62 4.50
CA GLY A 460 -15.56 24.53 4.55
C GLY A 460 -15.37 25.23 3.21
N LEU A 461 -14.99 26.51 3.28
CA LEU A 461 -14.81 27.38 2.15
C LEU A 461 -13.44 28.06 2.21
N ASN A 462 -12.72 28.01 1.11
CA ASN A 462 -11.55 28.87 0.84
C ASN A 462 -11.90 29.70 -0.38
N ASP A 463 -12.17 31.00 -0.23
CA ASP A 463 -12.39 31.90 -1.37
C ASP A 463 -11.14 32.74 -1.64
N GLU A 464 -10.32 32.27 -2.56
CA GLU A 464 -9.09 32.95 -2.94
C GLU A 464 -9.36 34.32 -3.59
N GLY A 465 -10.56 34.56 -4.12
CA GLY A 465 -10.94 35.80 -4.76
C GLY A 465 -11.29 36.91 -3.76
N THR A 466 -11.95 36.56 -2.66
CA THR A 466 -12.32 37.51 -1.57
C THR A 466 -11.40 37.40 -0.37
N GLY A 467 -10.63 36.31 -0.26
CA GLY A 467 -9.83 35.98 0.91
C GLY A 467 -10.67 35.51 2.11
N GLU A 468 -11.92 35.09 1.88
CA GLU A 468 -12.78 34.57 2.91
C GLU A 468 -12.47 33.10 3.16
N ILE A 469 -12.21 32.78 4.41
CA ILE A 469 -12.07 31.42 4.92
C ILE A 469 -13.12 31.21 5.97
N ALA A 470 -14.06 30.31 5.72
CA ALA A 470 -15.21 30.16 6.59
C ALA A 470 -15.72 28.72 6.60
N VAL A 471 -16.44 28.39 7.66
CA VAL A 471 -17.29 27.19 7.74
C VAL A 471 -18.74 27.60 7.94
N ALA A 472 -19.66 26.78 7.45
CA ALA A 472 -21.08 26.99 7.67
C ALA A 472 -21.78 25.70 8.08
N LYS A 473 -22.71 25.84 9.00
CA LYS A 473 -23.51 24.76 9.58
C LYS A 473 -24.78 24.53 8.76
N GLY A 474 -25.03 23.31 8.37
CA GLY A 474 -26.27 22.87 7.70
C GLY A 474 -26.98 21.79 8.53
N ILE A 475 -28.26 22.04 8.87
CA ILE A 475 -29.02 21.11 9.72
C ILE A 475 -29.57 19.96 8.86
N ALA A 476 -29.23 18.74 9.24
CA ALA A 476 -29.58 17.54 8.48
C ALA A 476 -31.08 17.16 8.53
N THR A 477 -31.88 17.76 9.40
CA THR A 477 -33.34 17.56 9.43
C THR A 477 -34.03 18.03 8.16
N THR A 478 -33.41 18.94 7.40
CA THR A 478 -33.93 19.44 6.12
C THR A 478 -33.71 18.50 4.94
N TYR A 479 -33.01 17.37 5.13
CA TYR A 479 -32.78 16.40 4.07
C TYR A 479 -34.06 15.82 3.42
N SER A 480 -35.14 15.76 4.16
CA SER A 480 -36.40 15.24 3.61
C SER A 480 -37.04 16.15 2.57
N ALA A 481 -36.67 17.43 2.54
CA ALA A 481 -37.23 18.46 1.64
C ALA A 481 -36.42 18.61 0.33
N GLY A 482 -35.33 17.84 0.13
CA GLY A 482 -34.57 17.88 -1.10
C GLY A 482 -33.43 18.90 -1.13
N SER A 483 -33.19 19.72 -0.10
CA SER A 483 -32.08 20.67 -0.03
C SER A 483 -31.51 20.83 1.38
N ILE A 484 -30.18 21.05 1.48
CA ILE A 484 -29.56 21.56 2.72
C ILE A 484 -29.47 23.07 2.61
N SER A 485 -30.00 23.75 3.62
CA SER A 485 -29.75 25.18 3.81
C SER A 485 -28.60 25.33 4.80
N PHE A 486 -27.54 25.98 4.39
CA PHE A 486 -26.45 26.36 5.26
C PHE A 486 -26.79 27.71 5.94
N GLY A 487 -26.44 27.83 7.20
CA GLY A 487 -26.54 29.08 7.95
C GLY A 487 -25.51 30.13 7.52
N ALA A 488 -25.35 31.15 8.31
CA ALA A 488 -24.34 32.18 8.10
C ALA A 488 -22.94 31.57 8.18
N ASP A 489 -22.01 32.10 7.38
CA ASP A 489 -20.63 31.71 7.41
C ASP A 489 -19.97 32.16 8.73
N ILE A 490 -19.20 31.27 9.34
CA ILE A 490 -18.36 31.51 10.50
C ILE A 490 -16.94 31.68 9.98
N GLU A 491 -16.42 32.89 10.06
CA GLU A 491 -15.08 33.21 9.61
C GLU A 491 -14.02 32.51 10.46
N ILE A 492 -12.97 31.98 9.78
CA ILE A 492 -11.84 31.30 10.40
C ILE A 492 -10.58 32.13 10.18
N GLY A 493 -9.97 32.55 11.29
CA GLY A 493 -8.71 33.32 11.20
C GLY A 493 -8.94 34.78 10.82
N ASN A 494 -7.83 35.53 10.85
CA ASN A 494 -7.79 36.94 10.46
C ASN A 494 -6.78 37.19 9.32
N ASP A 495 -6.19 36.14 8.79
CA ASP A 495 -5.09 36.24 7.82
C ASP A 495 -5.57 35.72 6.45
N ARG A 496 -5.48 36.55 5.43
CA ARG A 496 -5.90 36.21 4.06
C ARG A 496 -5.16 35.04 3.44
N ASP A 497 -3.99 34.71 3.99
CA ASP A 497 -3.17 33.61 3.49
C ASP A 497 -3.42 32.30 4.24
N GLU A 498 -4.28 32.27 5.23
CA GLU A 498 -4.66 31.04 5.92
C GLU A 498 -5.73 30.29 5.10
N LEU A 499 -5.53 29.00 4.85
CA LEU A 499 -6.46 28.16 4.08
C LEU A 499 -6.88 26.97 4.94
N ILE A 500 -8.14 26.55 4.82
CA ILE A 500 -8.63 25.30 5.38
C ILE A 500 -7.99 24.16 4.58
N THR A 501 -7.40 23.20 5.28
CA THR A 501 -6.77 22.01 4.71
C THR A 501 -7.52 20.72 5.08
N GLY A 502 -8.39 20.77 6.09
CA GLY A 502 -9.23 19.65 6.48
C GLY A 502 -10.29 20.02 7.50
N LEU A 503 -11.34 19.23 7.56
CA LEU A 503 -12.39 19.30 8.57
C LEU A 503 -12.54 17.93 9.22
N GLU A 504 -12.56 17.88 10.56
CA GLU A 504 -12.69 16.62 11.29
C GLU A 504 -13.66 16.78 12.48
N ASN A 505 -14.32 15.71 12.82
CA ASN A 505 -15.14 15.60 14.01
C ASN A 505 -14.33 15.01 15.15
N TYR A 506 -14.05 15.79 16.19
CA TYR A 506 -13.23 15.33 17.31
C TYR A 506 -13.73 15.86 18.65
N GLY A 507 -13.60 15.03 19.67
CA GLY A 507 -13.93 15.37 21.06
C GLY A 507 -15.25 14.76 21.57
N SER A 508 -15.52 14.99 22.84
CA SER A 508 -16.78 14.63 23.50
C SER A 508 -17.19 15.76 24.42
N PRO A 509 -18.28 16.49 24.12
CA PRO A 509 -19.18 16.33 22.97
C PRO A 509 -18.50 16.55 21.63
N GLU A 510 -19.08 15.98 20.55
CA GLU A 510 -18.59 16.13 19.19
C GLU A 510 -18.49 17.60 18.81
N THR A 511 -17.32 17.98 18.30
CA THR A 511 -17.02 19.36 17.95
C THR A 511 -16.35 19.38 16.58
N LEU A 512 -16.70 20.35 15.73
CA LEU A 512 -15.98 20.53 14.47
C LEU A 512 -14.59 21.09 14.75
N TRP A 513 -13.58 20.38 14.25
CA TRP A 513 -12.19 20.81 14.21
C TRP A 513 -11.81 21.17 12.78
N ILE A 514 -11.13 22.29 12.64
CA ILE A 514 -10.77 22.87 11.37
C ILE A 514 -9.25 22.94 11.32
N LEU A 515 -8.67 22.19 10.43
CA LEU A 515 -7.24 22.18 10.16
C LEU A 515 -6.95 23.23 9.10
N THR A 516 -5.93 24.04 9.32
CA THR A 516 -5.53 25.11 8.39
C THR A 516 -4.04 25.07 8.09
N THR A 517 -3.62 25.86 7.13
CA THR A 517 -2.20 25.96 6.74
C THR A 517 -1.28 26.38 7.88
N SER A 518 -1.80 27.06 8.91
CA SER A 518 -0.99 27.63 10.00
C SER A 518 -1.56 27.41 11.40
N GLY A 519 -2.62 26.60 11.53
CA GLY A 519 -3.21 26.40 12.84
C GLY A 519 -4.29 25.34 12.87
N ILE A 520 -4.87 25.17 14.04
CA ILE A 520 -6.08 24.37 14.26
C ILE A 520 -7.10 25.24 14.96
N TRP A 521 -8.33 25.15 14.49
CA TRP A 521 -9.48 25.83 15.06
C TRP A 521 -10.54 24.80 15.45
N ARG A 522 -11.42 25.20 16.34
CA ARG A 522 -12.62 24.42 16.71
C ARG A 522 -13.82 25.34 16.81
N ILE A 523 -14.99 24.79 16.56
CA ILE A 523 -16.24 25.54 16.72
C ILE A 523 -16.82 25.23 18.08
N VAL A 524 -16.99 26.27 18.90
CA VAL A 524 -17.61 26.19 20.23
C VAL A 524 -18.74 27.23 20.29
N ASN A 525 -19.96 26.77 20.49
CA ASN A 525 -21.14 27.64 20.50
C ASN A 525 -21.26 28.56 19.27
N ASP A 526 -21.06 27.98 18.10
CA ASP A 526 -21.05 28.68 16.79
C ASP A 526 -20.01 29.81 16.68
N VAL A 527 -18.92 29.74 17.44
CA VAL A 527 -17.78 30.67 17.39
C VAL A 527 -16.50 29.87 17.10
N ALA A 528 -15.69 30.38 16.21
CA ALA A 528 -14.37 29.79 15.91
C ALA A 528 -13.37 30.18 17.01
N GLU A 529 -12.78 29.19 17.65
CA GLU A 529 -11.72 29.33 18.64
C GLU A 529 -10.44 28.70 18.14
N ARG A 530 -9.32 29.42 18.17
CA ARG A 530 -8.01 28.89 17.81
C ARG A 530 -7.47 28.01 18.93
N VAL A 531 -7.03 26.81 18.59
CA VAL A 531 -6.33 25.92 19.51
C VAL A 531 -4.87 26.38 19.63
N PRO A 532 -4.34 26.61 20.84
CA PRO A 532 -3.00 27.21 21.02
C PRO A 532 -1.88 26.17 20.82
N ILE A 533 -1.63 25.78 19.57
CA ILE A 533 -0.53 24.90 19.20
C ILE A 533 0.61 25.76 18.60
N ARG A 534 1.72 25.83 19.29
CA ARG A 534 2.85 26.71 18.94
C ARG A 534 3.59 26.25 17.69
N GLU A 535 3.70 24.95 17.52
CA GLU A 535 4.46 24.30 16.47
C GLU A 535 3.89 24.64 15.09
N MET A 536 2.59 24.64 14.94
CA MET A 536 1.93 24.99 13.68
C MET A 536 2.08 26.47 13.31
N ASN A 537 2.23 27.38 14.30
CA ASN A 537 2.42 28.78 14.01
C ASN A 537 3.79 29.10 13.35
N ALA A 538 4.76 28.21 13.51
CA ALA A 538 6.10 28.40 13.00
C ALA A 538 6.27 27.97 11.54
N VAL A 539 5.36 27.12 11.05
CA VAL A 539 5.47 26.51 9.72
C VAL A 539 4.13 26.60 8.99
N ARG A 540 4.04 27.46 8.01
CA ARG A 540 2.87 27.60 7.15
C ARG A 540 3.01 26.71 5.92
N SER A 541 2.05 25.81 5.68
CA SER A 541 2.04 24.91 4.53
C SER A 541 0.63 24.39 4.23
N GLU A 542 0.30 24.25 2.96
CA GLU A 542 -0.93 23.56 2.52
C GLU A 542 -0.93 22.06 2.85
N LEU A 543 0.21 21.51 3.22
CA LEU A 543 0.36 20.12 3.64
C LEU A 543 -0.04 19.89 5.11
N ASN A 544 -0.14 21.00 5.91
CA ASN A 544 -0.53 20.89 7.31
C ASN A 544 -2.00 20.52 7.40
N GLY A 545 -2.31 19.43 8.13
CA GLY A 545 -3.69 18.97 8.32
C GLY A 545 -4.35 18.36 7.08
N HIS A 546 -3.67 18.28 5.94
CA HIS A 546 -4.23 17.68 4.71
C HIS A 546 -4.67 16.23 4.96
N ALA A 547 -3.81 15.42 5.56
CA ALA A 547 -4.19 14.13 6.09
C ALA A 547 -4.56 14.28 7.57
N HIS A 548 -5.70 13.74 7.97
CA HIS A 548 -6.17 13.73 9.34
C HIS A 548 -7.02 12.50 9.62
N LEU A 549 -7.05 12.08 10.88
CA LEU A 549 -7.76 10.89 11.33
C LEU A 549 -8.01 10.97 12.83
N VAL A 550 -9.23 10.70 13.26
CA VAL A 550 -9.52 10.38 14.66
C VAL A 550 -9.42 8.88 14.86
N HIS A 551 -8.46 8.44 15.67
CA HIS A 551 -8.26 7.03 16.00
C HIS A 551 -8.11 6.85 17.51
N GLY A 552 -9.02 6.08 18.10
CA GLY A 552 -9.15 6.00 19.55
C GLY A 552 -9.57 7.33 20.16
N VAL A 553 -8.74 7.89 21.04
CA VAL A 553 -8.98 9.19 21.70
C VAL A 553 -8.13 10.32 21.11
N TYR A 554 -7.36 10.04 20.11
CA TYR A 554 -6.40 10.97 19.53
C TYR A 554 -6.86 11.51 18.20
N LEU A 555 -6.56 12.78 17.94
CA LEU A 555 -6.58 13.39 16.61
C LEU A 555 -5.15 13.33 16.04
N TYR A 556 -5.00 12.62 14.94
CA TYR A 556 -3.76 12.57 14.16
C TYR A 556 -3.89 13.48 12.94
N PHE A 557 -2.85 14.21 12.62
CA PHE A 557 -2.83 15.05 11.42
C PHE A 557 -1.40 15.20 10.88
N SER A 558 -1.30 15.55 9.61
CA SER A 558 -0.03 15.82 8.95
C SER A 558 0.48 17.22 9.31
N LEU A 559 1.78 17.33 9.60
CA LEU A 559 2.49 18.59 9.73
C LEU A 559 3.74 18.51 8.85
N LEU A 560 3.70 19.10 7.66
CA LEU A 560 4.72 18.92 6.62
C LEU A 560 4.94 17.43 6.30
N HIS A 561 6.08 16.89 6.70
CA HIS A 561 6.50 15.51 6.46
C HIS A 561 6.34 14.61 7.70
N SER A 562 5.76 15.14 8.79
CA SER A 562 5.57 14.44 10.05
C SER A 562 4.10 14.19 10.34
N VAL A 563 3.84 13.30 11.26
CA VAL A 563 2.53 12.99 11.85
C VAL A 563 2.53 13.52 13.26
N GLU A 564 1.57 14.40 13.53
CA GLU A 564 1.31 14.89 14.87
C GLU A 564 0.14 14.16 15.51
N ARG A 565 0.24 13.92 16.80
CA ARG A 565 -0.81 13.34 17.61
C ARG A 565 -1.26 14.36 18.67
N TYR A 566 -2.52 14.74 18.63
CA TYR A 566 -3.11 15.67 19.58
C TYR A 566 -4.05 14.99 20.55
N TYR A 567 -3.92 15.31 21.83
CA TYR A 567 -4.85 14.93 22.89
C TYR A 567 -4.70 15.87 24.07
N ASP A 568 -5.84 16.39 24.59
CA ASP A 568 -5.91 17.21 25.81
C ASP A 568 -4.84 18.34 25.87
N ASN A 569 -4.78 19.15 24.83
CA ASN A 569 -3.81 20.24 24.64
C ASN A 569 -2.33 19.83 24.58
N ASN A 570 -2.04 18.54 24.47
CA ASN A 570 -0.71 18.04 24.22
C ASN A 570 -0.54 17.65 22.76
N LEU A 571 0.61 17.98 22.20
CA LEU A 571 1.02 17.62 20.84
C LEU A 571 2.28 16.78 20.93
N ASP A 572 2.25 15.61 20.29
CA ASP A 572 3.39 14.71 20.18
C ASP A 572 3.76 14.54 18.72
N ASP A 573 5.00 14.82 18.36
CA ASP A 573 5.57 14.46 17.07
C ASP A 573 5.83 12.95 17.02
N MET A 574 5.12 12.27 16.11
CA MET A 574 5.20 10.83 15.91
C MET A 574 6.22 10.43 14.82
N GLY A 575 6.78 11.37 14.09
CA GLY A 575 7.56 11.07 12.87
C GLY A 575 6.65 10.85 11.66
N PRO A 576 7.12 10.21 10.57
CA PRO A 576 8.31 9.35 10.42
C PRO A 576 9.63 10.08 10.20
N SER A 577 9.66 11.41 10.16
CA SER A 577 10.89 12.20 9.99
C SER A 577 11.73 12.34 11.25
N ARG A 578 11.35 11.63 12.29
CA ARG A 578 12.03 11.61 13.57
C ARG A 578 13.32 10.79 13.53
N ASP A 579 14.32 11.13 14.35
CA ASP A 579 15.63 10.49 14.41
C ASP A 579 16.37 10.57 13.06
N ALA A 580 16.86 9.45 12.50
CA ALA A 580 17.48 9.40 11.18
C ALA A 580 16.46 9.66 10.04
N GLY A 581 15.16 9.54 10.34
CA GLY A 581 14.08 9.86 9.42
C GLY A 581 13.91 8.88 8.26
N LEU A 582 13.21 9.36 7.24
CA LEU A 582 13.13 8.70 5.95
C LEU A 582 14.30 9.13 5.07
N PRO A 583 14.93 8.22 4.31
CA PRO A 583 15.92 8.58 3.30
C PRO A 583 15.38 9.67 2.35
N SER A 584 16.28 10.52 1.85
CA SER A 584 15.90 11.70 1.04
C SER A 584 15.06 11.36 -0.18
N GLU A 585 15.28 10.19 -0.77
CA GLU A 585 14.53 9.66 -1.92
C GLU A 585 13.11 9.17 -1.58
N ARG A 586 12.73 9.21 -0.31
CA ARG A 586 11.41 8.76 0.19
C ARG A 586 10.70 9.77 1.08
N GLN A 587 11.32 10.93 1.28
CA GLN A 587 10.69 12.02 2.04
C GLN A 587 9.60 12.67 1.23
N GLY A 588 8.46 12.89 1.87
CA GLY A 588 7.32 13.57 1.28
C GLY A 588 6.24 13.85 2.33
N PRO A 589 5.18 14.56 1.95
CA PRO A 589 4.05 14.78 2.85
C PRO A 589 3.32 13.47 3.15
N VAL A 590 2.75 13.43 4.33
CA VAL A 590 1.78 12.39 4.68
C VAL A 590 0.46 12.74 3.99
N SER A 591 -0.01 11.87 3.10
CA SER A 591 -1.15 12.16 2.23
C SER A 591 -2.47 11.52 2.69
N ALA A 592 -2.43 10.46 3.47
CA ALA A 592 -3.62 9.82 4.02
C ALA A 592 -3.32 8.98 5.27
N PHE A 593 -4.36 8.79 6.07
CA PHE A 593 -4.39 7.87 7.20
C PHE A 593 -5.57 6.92 7.11
N VAL A 594 -5.41 5.72 7.65
CA VAL A 594 -6.52 4.81 7.93
C VAL A 594 -6.24 3.99 9.20
N GLY A 595 -7.23 3.93 10.09
CA GLY A 595 -7.15 3.16 11.34
C GLY A 595 -7.48 1.69 11.14
N TYR A 596 -6.76 0.82 11.85
CA TYR A 596 -7.03 -0.61 11.99
C TYR A 596 -6.84 -1.00 13.46
N PRO A 597 -7.50 -2.04 13.97
CA PRO A 597 -7.40 -2.38 15.40
C PRO A 597 -5.93 -2.51 15.88
N GLY A 598 -5.54 -1.64 16.81
CA GLY A 598 -4.20 -1.62 17.42
C GLY A 598 -3.08 -0.98 16.60
N ILE A 599 -3.30 -0.67 15.32
CA ILE A 599 -2.35 -0.04 14.42
C ILE A 599 -3.03 1.00 13.53
N PHE A 600 -2.28 1.85 12.88
CA PHE A 600 -2.81 2.64 11.77
C PHE A 600 -1.79 2.75 10.63
N PHE A 601 -2.30 2.95 9.43
CA PHE A 601 -1.50 3.11 8.24
C PHE A 601 -1.44 4.58 7.83
N ALA A 602 -0.28 4.98 7.31
CA ALA A 602 -0.07 6.29 6.72
C ALA A 602 0.56 6.12 5.33
N SER A 603 0.12 6.90 4.36
CA SER A 603 0.78 6.99 3.07
C SER A 603 1.68 8.21 3.00
N ILE A 604 2.87 8.03 2.48
CA ILE A 604 3.82 9.11 2.20
C ILE A 604 3.84 9.34 0.70
N ASP A 605 3.42 10.51 0.27
CA ASP A 605 3.51 10.94 -1.13
C ASP A 605 4.85 11.62 -1.38
N ALA A 606 5.84 10.87 -1.78
CA ALA A 606 7.18 11.40 -2.05
C ALA A 606 7.27 12.20 -3.38
N GLY A 607 6.17 12.33 -4.12
CA GLY A 607 6.13 13.00 -5.41
C GLY A 607 6.59 12.11 -6.56
N GLN A 608 6.65 12.69 -7.77
CA GLN A 608 6.96 11.93 -8.98
C GLN A 608 8.45 11.59 -9.14
N SER A 609 9.34 12.29 -8.46
CA SER A 609 10.79 12.06 -8.55
C SER A 609 11.34 11.14 -7.47
N LYS A 610 10.50 10.66 -6.57
CA LYS A 610 10.87 9.88 -5.39
C LYS A 610 9.90 8.72 -5.19
N LYS A 611 10.24 7.75 -4.36
CA LYS A 611 9.42 6.55 -4.11
C LYS A 611 8.47 6.77 -2.94
N SER A 612 7.18 6.85 -3.23
CA SER A 612 6.12 6.88 -2.22
C SER A 612 6.02 5.55 -1.47
N SER A 613 5.57 5.58 -0.24
CA SER A 613 5.45 4.37 0.60
C SER A 613 4.21 4.38 1.48
N THR A 614 3.79 3.18 1.88
CA THR A 614 2.78 2.97 2.92
C THR A 614 3.49 2.49 4.17
N LEU A 615 3.33 3.24 5.24
CA LEU A 615 3.88 2.95 6.55
C LEU A 615 2.78 2.46 7.50
N VAL A 616 3.15 1.66 8.49
CA VAL A 616 2.28 1.28 9.60
C VAL A 616 2.89 1.78 10.91
N TRP A 617 2.04 2.31 11.78
CA TRP A 617 2.36 2.67 13.16
C TRP A 617 1.84 1.61 14.11
N ASN A 618 2.71 0.99 14.89
CA ASN A 618 2.36 -0.07 15.85
C ASN A 618 2.35 0.41 17.32
N GLN A 619 2.21 1.71 17.56
CA GLN A 619 2.32 2.41 18.86
C GLN A 619 3.75 2.56 19.39
N ARG A 620 4.78 2.02 18.74
CA ARG A 620 6.19 2.13 19.13
C ARG A 620 7.06 2.78 18.05
N GLY A 621 6.77 2.46 16.78
CA GLY A 621 7.56 2.97 15.66
C GLY A 621 6.87 2.77 14.31
N TRP A 622 7.50 3.32 13.27
CA TRP A 622 7.04 3.23 11.90
C TRP A 622 7.71 2.05 11.17
N HIS A 623 6.93 1.34 10.39
CA HIS A 623 7.37 0.18 9.61
C HIS A 623 6.89 0.34 8.18
N GLU A 624 7.74 0.11 7.19
CA GLU A 624 7.35 0.19 5.78
C GLU A 624 6.73 -1.14 5.34
N VAL A 625 5.46 -1.09 4.96
CA VAL A 625 4.70 -2.24 4.48
C VAL A 625 4.83 -2.40 2.97
N TYR A 626 4.80 -1.27 2.27
CA TYR A 626 4.79 -1.23 0.82
C TYR A 626 5.51 0.00 0.29
N ARG A 627 6.19 -0.15 -0.82
CA ARG A 627 6.88 0.90 -1.57
C ARG A 627 6.38 0.92 -3.00
N ALA A 628 5.98 2.09 -3.48
CA ALA A 628 5.47 2.27 -4.83
C ALA A 628 6.54 2.00 -5.90
N HIS A 629 6.07 1.60 -7.07
CA HIS A 629 6.90 1.33 -8.23
C HIS A 629 7.13 2.59 -9.09
N PHE A 630 8.09 2.56 -10.00
CA PHE A 630 8.23 3.58 -11.03
C PHE A 630 7.12 3.45 -12.07
N GLU A 631 6.58 4.60 -12.51
CA GLU A 631 5.53 4.65 -13.52
C GLU A 631 6.09 4.83 -14.92
N ASP A 632 7.11 5.66 -15.06
CA ASP A 632 7.75 5.98 -16.34
C ASP A 632 9.25 6.16 -16.13
N ALA A 633 10.01 5.24 -16.68
CA ALA A 633 11.46 5.28 -16.60
C ALA A 633 12.09 6.42 -17.42
N PHE A 634 11.43 6.87 -18.49
CA PHE A 634 11.93 7.98 -19.31
C PHE A 634 11.84 9.34 -18.62
N ALA A 635 10.80 9.53 -17.82
CA ALA A 635 10.56 10.77 -17.10
C ALA A 635 10.97 10.71 -15.63
N TYR A 636 11.56 9.60 -15.17
CA TYR A 636 11.84 9.33 -13.75
C TYR A 636 10.62 9.54 -12.85
N LYS A 637 9.45 9.16 -13.35
CA LYS A 637 8.20 9.29 -12.60
C LYS A 637 7.97 8.05 -11.75
N ALA A 638 7.97 8.24 -10.44
CA ALA A 638 7.48 7.24 -9.51
C ALA A 638 5.97 7.40 -9.30
N LYS A 639 5.30 6.30 -9.03
CA LYS A 639 3.88 6.33 -8.66
C LYS A 639 3.70 6.95 -7.29
N ARG A 640 2.70 7.82 -7.16
CA ARG A 640 2.33 8.46 -5.90
C ARG A 640 1.31 7.59 -5.18
N ILE A 641 1.42 7.45 -3.86
CA ILE A 641 0.41 6.81 -3.01
C ILE A 641 -0.27 7.91 -2.21
N ARG A 642 -1.58 8.11 -2.42
CA ARG A 642 -2.25 9.28 -1.86
C ARG A 642 -3.44 8.98 -0.96
N ASN A 643 -4.10 7.87 -1.10
CA ASN A 643 -5.27 7.54 -0.30
C ASN A 643 -5.21 6.12 0.22
N LEU A 644 -5.81 5.92 1.37
CA LEU A 644 -5.91 4.63 2.04
C LEU A 644 -7.35 4.38 2.50
N TYR A 645 -7.81 3.15 2.38
CA TYR A 645 -9.09 2.74 2.90
C TYR A 645 -9.09 1.26 3.26
N ILE A 646 -9.60 0.90 4.44
CA ILE A 646 -9.75 -0.51 4.84
C ILE A 646 -11.20 -0.94 4.61
N GLN A 647 -11.37 -1.94 3.75
CA GLN A 647 -12.64 -2.59 3.49
C GLN A 647 -12.72 -3.91 4.25
N PRO A 648 -13.56 -4.02 5.29
CA PRO A 648 -13.88 -5.30 5.89
C PRO A 648 -14.72 -6.14 4.93
N ILE A 649 -14.34 -7.41 4.74
CA ILE A 649 -15.07 -8.34 3.88
C ILE A 649 -15.74 -9.38 4.75
N PRO A 650 -17.07 -9.35 4.91
CA PRO A 650 -17.77 -10.29 5.77
C PRO A 650 -17.53 -11.73 5.34
N GLY A 651 -17.15 -12.58 6.30
CA GLY A 651 -16.90 -14.01 6.06
C GLY A 651 -15.61 -14.36 5.32
N ALA A 652 -14.83 -13.38 4.89
CA ALA A 652 -13.49 -13.61 4.41
C ALA A 652 -12.49 -13.67 5.58
N ALA A 653 -11.38 -14.36 5.38
CA ALA A 653 -10.28 -14.40 6.34
C ALA A 653 -9.41 -13.14 6.28
N VAL A 654 -9.62 -12.28 5.30
CA VAL A 654 -8.82 -11.09 5.04
C VAL A 654 -9.70 -9.87 4.81
N ASP A 655 -9.28 -8.75 5.36
CA ASP A 655 -9.75 -7.42 4.98
C ASP A 655 -8.88 -6.88 3.83
N ARG A 656 -9.29 -5.81 3.18
CA ARG A 656 -8.50 -5.20 2.11
C ARG A 656 -8.10 -3.77 2.47
N LEU A 657 -6.82 -3.50 2.42
CA LEU A 657 -6.30 -2.14 2.41
C LEU A 657 -6.23 -1.67 0.95
N TRP A 658 -7.16 -0.81 0.57
CA TRP A 658 -7.19 -0.15 -0.73
C TRP A 658 -6.34 1.12 -0.70
N TYR A 659 -5.69 1.42 -1.81
CA TYR A 659 -4.92 2.65 -1.99
C TYR A 659 -4.87 3.07 -3.46
N SER A 660 -4.62 4.35 -3.68
CA SER A 660 -4.30 4.86 -5.02
C SER A 660 -2.80 4.79 -5.25
N GLU A 661 -2.38 4.31 -6.39
CA GLU A 661 -0.99 4.26 -6.83
C GLU A 661 -0.87 4.84 -8.25
N GLY A 662 -0.51 6.12 -8.35
CA GLY A 662 -0.61 6.87 -9.60
C GLY A 662 -2.05 6.87 -10.14
N ALA A 663 -2.22 6.45 -11.38
CA ALA A 663 -3.54 6.32 -12.02
C ALA A 663 -4.27 4.99 -11.68
N ASP A 664 -3.68 4.16 -10.83
CA ASP A 664 -4.20 2.84 -10.50
C ASP A 664 -4.90 2.79 -9.14
N ILE A 665 -5.89 1.93 -9.05
CA ILE A 665 -6.42 1.45 -7.77
C ILE A 665 -5.75 0.12 -7.47
N ALA A 666 -5.15 0.02 -6.29
CA ALA A 666 -4.50 -1.19 -5.81
C ALA A 666 -4.99 -1.58 -4.41
N TYR A 667 -4.73 -2.81 -4.01
CA TYR A 667 -5.05 -3.27 -2.66
C TYR A 667 -4.05 -4.29 -2.15
N MET A 668 -3.97 -4.39 -0.83
CA MET A 668 -3.29 -5.46 -0.09
C MET A 668 -4.29 -6.18 0.81
N ASN A 669 -4.11 -7.47 0.98
CA ASN A 669 -4.90 -8.23 1.94
C ASN A 669 -4.32 -8.07 3.34
N LEU A 670 -5.18 -7.83 4.32
CA LEU A 670 -4.85 -7.79 5.74
C LEU A 670 -5.55 -8.97 6.45
N PRO A 671 -4.86 -9.75 7.28
CA PRO A 671 -5.51 -10.85 8.00
C PRO A 671 -6.56 -10.31 8.98
N SER A 672 -7.81 -10.76 8.87
CA SER A 672 -8.90 -10.33 9.74
C SER A 672 -9.10 -11.23 10.97
N ASN A 673 -8.73 -12.50 10.87
CA ASN A 673 -8.93 -13.50 11.92
C ASN A 673 -7.72 -13.64 12.86
N THR A 674 -6.56 -13.18 12.42
CA THR A 674 -5.32 -13.21 13.18
C THR A 674 -4.46 -12.03 12.80
N PHE A 675 -3.85 -11.39 13.79
CA PHE A 675 -2.89 -10.31 13.50
C PHE A 675 -1.56 -10.83 12.93
N ASN A 676 -1.31 -12.14 13.01
CA ASN A 676 -0.11 -12.76 12.45
C ASN A 676 -0.43 -13.42 11.10
N PRO A 677 0.04 -12.85 9.98
CA PRO A 677 -0.23 -13.38 8.64
C PRO A 677 0.27 -14.82 8.42
N SER A 678 1.28 -15.26 9.17
CA SER A 678 1.79 -16.63 9.04
C SER A 678 0.78 -17.71 9.46
N HIS A 679 -0.28 -17.32 10.18
CA HIS A 679 -1.36 -18.19 10.59
C HIS A 679 -2.54 -18.23 9.61
N ASP A 680 -2.48 -17.48 8.53
CA ASP A 680 -3.53 -17.43 7.51
C ASP A 680 -3.02 -18.06 6.20
N GLU A 681 -3.53 -19.24 5.86
CA GLU A 681 -3.16 -19.96 4.63
C GLU A 681 -3.55 -19.23 3.33
N ASN A 682 -4.48 -18.27 3.40
CA ASN A 682 -4.93 -17.47 2.25
C ASN A 682 -4.14 -16.18 2.10
N PHE A 683 -3.35 -15.78 3.09
CA PHE A 683 -2.49 -14.62 2.99
C PHE A 683 -1.38 -14.88 1.96
N ARG A 684 -1.09 -13.89 1.16
CA ARG A 684 0.01 -13.95 0.18
C ARG A 684 1.02 -12.86 0.49
N PHE A 685 2.23 -13.29 0.66
CA PHE A 685 3.37 -12.41 0.89
C PHE A 685 3.85 -11.80 -0.42
N HIS A 686 4.42 -10.62 -0.33
CA HIS A 686 5.19 -10.04 -1.42
C HIS A 686 6.32 -11.01 -1.79
N HIS A 687 6.74 -11.01 -3.06
CA HIS A 687 7.76 -11.97 -3.53
C HIS A 687 9.16 -11.64 -3.01
N GLU A 688 9.40 -10.43 -2.52
CA GLU A 688 10.65 -10.03 -1.87
C GLU A 688 10.40 -8.97 -0.80
N GLY A 689 11.35 -8.84 0.11
CA GLY A 689 11.43 -7.79 1.10
C GLY A 689 12.80 -7.82 1.74
N HIS A 690 13.26 -6.68 2.27
CA HIS A 690 14.50 -6.63 3.01
C HIS A 690 14.38 -5.75 4.26
N VAL A 691 15.29 -5.98 5.18
CA VAL A 691 15.51 -5.12 6.36
C VAL A 691 16.99 -4.82 6.45
N ILE A 692 17.31 -3.54 6.62
CA ILE A 692 18.67 -3.06 6.86
C ILE A 692 18.79 -2.77 8.34
N THR A 693 19.65 -3.49 9.01
CA THR A 693 19.90 -3.28 10.43
C THR A 693 20.64 -1.97 10.66
N SER A 694 20.55 -1.44 11.86
CA SER A 694 21.46 -0.37 12.31
C SER A 694 22.90 -0.85 12.39
N TRP A 695 23.85 0.07 12.41
CA TRP A 695 25.26 -0.24 12.65
C TRP A 695 25.46 -0.88 14.02
N MET A 696 26.24 -1.96 14.07
CA MET A 696 26.49 -2.73 15.29
C MET A 696 27.92 -2.52 15.77
N TYR A 697 28.12 -1.73 16.80
CA TYR A 697 29.44 -1.37 17.33
C TYR A 697 29.90 -2.22 18.51
N ALA A 698 29.00 -2.97 19.15
CA ALA A 698 29.27 -3.76 20.35
C ALA A 698 29.90 -2.92 21.50
N GLY A 699 29.46 -1.65 21.65
CA GLY A 699 29.95 -0.73 22.68
C GLY A 699 31.36 -0.17 22.47
N LEU A 700 31.99 -0.44 21.32
CA LEU A 700 33.37 -0.06 21.05
C LEU A 700 33.52 0.46 19.61
N GLN A 701 33.17 1.70 19.34
CA GLN A 701 33.18 2.28 17.99
C GLN A 701 34.57 2.28 17.34
N ASP A 702 35.61 2.66 18.09
CA ASP A 702 36.96 2.89 17.57
C ASP A 702 37.86 1.65 17.56
N VAL A 703 37.31 0.47 17.87
CA VAL A 703 38.11 -0.76 17.98
C VAL A 703 37.80 -1.67 16.79
N GLN A 704 38.84 -2.07 16.07
CA GLN A 704 38.70 -3.09 15.03
C GLN A 704 38.15 -4.40 15.60
N LYS A 705 37.11 -4.92 14.99
CA LYS A 705 36.41 -6.12 15.41
C LYS A 705 36.45 -7.19 14.33
N LEU A 706 36.63 -8.43 14.74
CA LEU A 706 36.49 -9.58 13.86
C LEU A 706 35.10 -10.17 14.02
N PHE A 707 34.25 -9.99 13.04
CA PHE A 707 32.99 -10.71 12.95
C PHE A 707 33.25 -12.15 12.49
N LYS A 708 32.98 -13.11 13.34
CA LYS A 708 33.30 -14.52 13.10
C LYS A 708 32.19 -15.26 12.37
N SER A 709 30.94 -14.97 12.71
CA SER A 709 29.79 -15.62 12.11
C SER A 709 28.52 -14.80 12.34
N MET A 710 27.59 -14.88 11.41
CA MET A 710 26.21 -14.44 11.55
C MET A 710 25.31 -15.68 11.54
N LYS A 711 24.27 -15.68 12.38
CA LYS A 711 23.25 -16.73 12.41
C LYS A 711 21.90 -16.11 12.22
N ILE A 712 21.14 -16.61 11.26
CA ILE A 712 19.74 -16.26 11.01
C ILE A 712 18.91 -17.52 11.19
N PHE A 713 17.80 -17.38 11.90
CA PHE A 713 16.81 -18.42 12.03
C PHE A 713 15.64 -18.09 11.10
N ALA A 714 15.38 -18.92 10.12
CA ALA A 714 14.31 -18.74 9.15
C ALA A 714 13.35 -19.93 9.22
N GLU A 715 12.07 -19.64 9.22
CA GLU A 715 10.99 -20.63 9.19
C GLU A 715 10.15 -20.47 7.92
N GLY A 716 9.48 -21.55 7.51
CA GLY A 716 8.55 -21.52 6.37
C GLY A 716 9.21 -21.50 5.00
N LEU A 717 10.53 -21.71 4.92
CA LEU A 717 11.22 -21.81 3.64
C LEU A 717 10.90 -23.17 3.00
N SER A 718 10.29 -23.16 1.81
CA SER A 718 10.12 -24.37 1.01
C SER A 718 11.36 -24.62 0.13
N ALA A 719 11.69 -25.88 -0.05
CA ALA A 719 12.87 -26.28 -0.84
C ALA A 719 12.79 -25.74 -2.29
N GLY A 720 13.78 -24.99 -2.70
CA GLY A 720 14.08 -24.69 -4.08
C GLY A 720 13.79 -23.27 -4.59
N ASN A 721 12.84 -22.51 -3.99
CA ASN A 721 12.42 -21.22 -4.56
C ASN A 721 12.41 -20.05 -3.57
N GLN A 722 12.73 -20.29 -2.30
CA GLN A 722 12.77 -19.24 -1.29
C GLN A 722 14.19 -19.12 -0.77
N ILE A 723 14.74 -17.91 -0.85
CA ILE A 723 16.15 -17.64 -0.52
C ILE A 723 16.16 -16.55 0.53
N VAL A 724 16.94 -16.73 1.59
CA VAL A 724 17.38 -15.67 2.49
C VAL A 724 18.79 -15.30 2.10
N GLN A 725 18.98 -14.08 1.62
CA GLN A 725 20.29 -13.53 1.30
C GLN A 725 20.71 -12.60 2.43
N ILE A 726 21.99 -12.64 2.76
CA ILE A 726 22.60 -11.78 3.77
C ILE A 726 23.70 -11.00 3.11
N ASP A 727 23.51 -9.69 3.04
CA ASP A 727 24.55 -8.76 2.64
C ASP A 727 25.09 -8.07 3.90
N TYR A 728 26.36 -7.78 3.94
CA TYR A 728 26.99 -7.09 5.05
C TYR A 728 27.93 -5.99 4.55
N GLN A 729 27.94 -4.91 5.27
CA GLN A 729 28.84 -3.80 5.05
C GLN A 729 29.76 -3.66 6.28
N THR A 730 31.05 -3.55 6.04
CA THR A 730 32.05 -3.24 7.09
C THR A 730 32.55 -1.84 6.86
N ASP A 731 32.61 -1.08 7.93
CA ASP A 731 33.03 0.31 7.97
C ASP A 731 32.16 1.26 7.13
N ASN A 732 32.08 2.49 7.55
CA ASN A 732 31.34 3.55 6.90
C ASN A 732 32.09 4.08 5.65
N LEU A 733 32.80 3.21 4.96
CA LEU A 733 33.46 3.56 3.71
C LEU A 733 32.39 3.65 2.63
N VAL A 734 31.96 4.87 2.39
CA VAL A 734 31.37 5.22 1.12
C VAL A 734 32.40 4.83 0.07
N SER A 735 32.20 3.73 -0.62
CA SER A 735 32.96 3.43 -1.80
C SER A 735 32.70 4.57 -2.78
N GLY A 736 33.73 5.35 -3.02
CA GLY A 736 33.71 6.38 -4.03
C GLY A 736 33.50 5.81 -5.43
#